data_35d6bf3e1fc2a0c4b5c7a1dc4bb65d64
#
_entry.id   35d6bf3e1fc2a0c4b5c7a1dc4bb65d64
#
_cell.length_a   1.000
_cell.length_b   1.000
_cell.length_c   1.000
_cell.angle_alpha   90.00
_cell.angle_beta   90.00
_cell.angle_gamma   90.00
#
_symmetry.space_group_name_H-M   'P 1'
#
loop_
_entity.id
_entity.type
_entity.pdbx_description
1 polymer ?
#
loop_
_entity_poly.entity_id
_entity_poly.type
_entity_poly.pdbx_seq_one_letter_code
_entity_poly.pdbx_strand_id
1 'polypeptide(L)'
;MLTARVGIVSQSAAVPYTDVVRVAQALNLQISRDLAPIWNVSGTVVALESTDHLDPGVWPVYVVDEVQAGAAGFHLTEHNQPFAVVLAGNTWSLSASHEILEMLVDPGGNRLTAANAVTIIDNEVQDGDGEVEYLVEICDPPEDATCAYLIDDVLVSDFYTPNYFDPAGTSGARYSFSGKITRPRQVLPNGYLTWFNPQNNKLQQVRHFGAPEIIDLASGQPGGGSLTGGRSLRSFVDGLTQLPQPLSQLKASAPAVERRDARRMIFASALPTGAALFSAALARLKTDPADTTVSARETPAINIRTMLDTHAESFRQEGVLSVRSGLQWATPGRAVMRAIVVTVTADRLTALQAALPKQIDGVPVDVRAADTMESMQALDPSRYCALAEARHELRQPDFADQVFFDRQGNPLASPPAPLQAFVAARARKVEIPYTPAPDANLDAVTEQVSLVLHASPDAGWAELSNFIAGVREELVVGMYDFTSEHILTAVESAFAGDQKLTLTLDHPAKNPTADQTDEQTQTDLSKKLGERFAGTWALTNADPKAPVWIYPNAYHIKVAVREDDTFWLSSGNWNNSNQPEIDLSDVAAARKLAEKSDRDWHVIVTSKALASMFRAFLQHDYAVSHDAITDAKAQGLDIPGAGNAALDVPIEAFAAGKAPRQFFAPRTLSDTVQIQPLLTPDNYQPHVQALIESTQQRFYMQTQYIHPSGRPDDAQHDALIAAVKTLIDRKLDVRLITSQFQNDAWVEKLVAAGVPSSVLRRQANVHNKGIVVDGNVVMVSSQNWSADGTLRNRDAGLIIHSADAAAYFEQIFLHDWNYLASPVGS
;
A
#
# COMPACT_ATOMS: atom_id res chain seq x y z
N MET A 1 -17.25 -8.94 -2.81
CA MET A 1 -17.03 -9.50 -4.17
C MET A 1 -17.25 -11.00 -4.10
N LEU A 2 -18.04 -11.61 -5.01
CA LEU A 2 -18.13 -13.07 -5.04
C LEU A 2 -16.76 -13.60 -5.46
N THR A 3 -16.13 -14.41 -4.62
CA THR A 3 -14.90 -15.11 -4.96
C THR A 3 -15.23 -16.21 -5.95
N ALA A 4 -14.70 -16.13 -7.17
CA ALA A 4 -14.86 -17.17 -8.15
C ALA A 4 -14.18 -18.47 -7.67
N ARG A 5 -14.83 -19.60 -7.87
CA ARG A 5 -14.22 -20.91 -7.61
C ARG A 5 -14.01 -21.62 -8.95
N VAL A 6 -12.77 -21.89 -9.27
CA VAL A 6 -12.39 -22.57 -10.51
C VAL A 6 -11.97 -24.00 -10.18
N GLY A 7 -12.48 -24.97 -10.89
CA GLY A 7 -12.13 -26.39 -10.70
C GLY A 7 -11.40 -26.96 -11.91
N ILE A 8 -10.14 -27.33 -11.78
CA ILE A 8 -9.40 -28.00 -12.86
C ILE A 8 -9.62 -29.52 -12.75
N VAL A 9 -10.08 -30.11 -13.84
CA VAL A 9 -10.26 -31.57 -13.98
C VAL A 9 -9.52 -32.06 -15.22
N SER A 10 -8.68 -33.09 -15.04
CA SER A 10 -8.03 -33.74 -16.19
C SER A 10 -8.88 -34.92 -16.66
N GLN A 11 -9.19 -34.93 -17.96
CA GLN A 11 -9.76 -36.07 -18.69
C GLN A 11 -8.70 -36.80 -19.52
N SER A 12 -7.42 -36.38 -19.39
CA SER A 12 -6.27 -36.93 -20.12
C SER A 12 -5.39 -37.80 -19.22
N ALA A 13 -5.03 -38.97 -19.72
CA ALA A 13 -4.05 -39.81 -19.04
C ALA A 13 -2.64 -39.20 -19.02
N ALA A 14 -2.35 -38.22 -19.88
CA ALA A 14 -1.05 -37.53 -19.93
C ALA A 14 -0.89 -36.48 -18.80
N VAL A 15 -1.99 -36.09 -18.11
CA VAL A 15 -1.96 -35.13 -17.02
C VAL A 15 -2.59 -35.78 -15.77
N PRO A 16 -1.78 -36.40 -14.90
CA PRO A 16 -2.26 -37.07 -13.70
C PRO A 16 -2.77 -36.07 -12.68
N TYR A 17 -3.65 -36.51 -11.78
CA TYR A 17 -4.25 -35.66 -10.73
C TYR A 17 -3.22 -34.93 -9.86
N THR A 18 -2.07 -35.54 -9.58
CA THR A 18 -0.97 -34.92 -8.85
C THR A 18 -0.44 -33.67 -9.53
N ASP A 19 -0.41 -33.65 -10.86
CA ASP A 19 0.02 -32.47 -11.61
C ASP A 19 -1.09 -31.40 -11.61
N VAL A 20 -2.35 -31.79 -11.65
CA VAL A 20 -3.48 -30.86 -11.49
C VAL A 20 -3.43 -30.17 -10.13
N VAL A 21 -3.15 -30.93 -9.04
CA VAL A 21 -2.99 -30.35 -7.69
C VAL A 21 -1.85 -29.32 -7.65
N ARG A 22 -0.68 -29.67 -8.22
CA ARG A 22 0.48 -28.77 -8.24
C ARG A 22 0.18 -27.49 -9.04
N VAL A 23 -0.45 -27.62 -10.19
CA VAL A 23 -0.84 -26.46 -11.02
C VAL A 23 -1.90 -25.61 -10.32
N ALA A 24 -2.92 -26.22 -9.71
CA ALA A 24 -3.93 -25.49 -8.94
C ALA A 24 -3.30 -24.67 -7.79
N GLN A 25 -2.30 -25.21 -7.11
CA GLN A 25 -1.57 -24.47 -6.07
C GLN A 25 -0.80 -23.27 -6.65
N ALA A 26 -0.08 -23.45 -7.74
CA ALA A 26 0.63 -22.36 -8.41
C ALA A 26 -0.34 -21.27 -8.91
N LEU A 27 -1.47 -21.66 -9.49
CA LEU A 27 -2.49 -20.71 -9.97
C LEU A 27 -3.19 -19.96 -8.82
N ASN A 28 -3.41 -20.58 -7.67
CA ASN A 28 -3.87 -19.86 -6.49
C ASN A 28 -2.88 -18.77 -6.08
N LEU A 29 -1.59 -19.07 -6.13
CA LEU A 29 -0.55 -18.09 -5.84
C LEU A 29 -0.51 -16.99 -6.92
N GLN A 30 -0.61 -17.35 -8.19
CA GLN A 30 -0.70 -16.39 -9.30
C GLN A 30 -1.89 -15.44 -9.14
N ILE A 31 -3.08 -16.00 -8.87
CA ILE A 31 -4.30 -15.21 -8.71
C ILE A 31 -4.18 -14.28 -7.50
N SER A 32 -3.80 -14.80 -6.34
CA SER A 32 -3.77 -14.01 -5.11
C SER A 32 -2.64 -12.99 -5.05
N ARG A 33 -1.45 -13.37 -5.54
CA ARG A 33 -0.23 -12.53 -5.47
C ARG A 33 -0.08 -11.61 -6.68
N ASP A 34 -0.36 -12.11 -7.89
CA ASP A 34 0.01 -11.44 -9.14
C ASP A 34 -1.20 -10.76 -9.80
N LEU A 35 -2.34 -11.46 -9.94
CA LEU A 35 -3.51 -10.96 -10.65
C LEU A 35 -4.43 -10.10 -9.78
N ALA A 36 -4.82 -10.59 -8.62
CA ALA A 36 -5.81 -9.95 -7.76
C ALA A 36 -5.44 -8.50 -7.38
N PRO A 37 -4.19 -8.19 -7.02
CA PRO A 37 -3.78 -6.82 -6.72
C PRO A 37 -3.83 -5.89 -7.93
N ILE A 38 -3.79 -6.43 -9.13
CA ILE A 38 -3.73 -5.66 -10.39
C ILE A 38 -5.12 -5.46 -10.98
N TRP A 39 -5.90 -6.52 -11.06
CA TRP A 39 -7.21 -6.49 -11.73
C TRP A 39 -8.40 -6.45 -10.77
N ASN A 40 -8.15 -6.46 -9.47
CA ASN A 40 -9.19 -6.46 -8.44
C ASN A 40 -10.20 -7.60 -8.62
N VAL A 41 -9.70 -8.78 -8.87
CA VAL A 41 -10.49 -10.01 -9.00
C VAL A 41 -10.15 -10.94 -7.84
N SER A 42 -11.07 -11.82 -7.49
CA SER A 42 -10.85 -12.82 -6.45
C SER A 42 -11.26 -14.18 -6.96
N GLY A 43 -10.37 -15.15 -6.84
CA GLY A 43 -10.60 -16.52 -7.29
C GLY A 43 -9.80 -17.52 -6.50
N THR A 44 -10.33 -18.74 -6.41
CA THR A 44 -9.61 -19.91 -5.88
C THR A 44 -9.65 -21.02 -6.90
N VAL A 45 -8.54 -21.70 -7.09
CA VAL A 45 -8.41 -22.84 -8.00
C VAL A 45 -8.30 -24.12 -7.17
N VAL A 46 -9.14 -25.10 -7.46
CA VAL A 46 -9.14 -26.42 -6.82
C VAL A 46 -8.88 -27.50 -7.85
N ALA A 47 -8.15 -28.53 -7.48
CA ALA A 47 -8.02 -29.75 -8.26
C ALA A 47 -9.24 -30.63 -8.04
N LEU A 48 -9.84 -31.12 -9.12
CA LEU A 48 -10.96 -32.04 -9.09
C LEU A 48 -10.55 -33.40 -9.64
N GLU A 49 -10.94 -34.49 -8.97
CA GLU A 49 -10.71 -35.85 -9.46
C GLU A 49 -11.68 -36.22 -10.58
N SER A 50 -12.93 -35.71 -10.50
CA SER A 50 -13.96 -35.89 -11.52
C SER A 50 -14.96 -34.73 -11.49
N THR A 51 -15.80 -34.65 -12.52
CA THR A 51 -16.92 -33.69 -12.59
C THR A 51 -18.24 -34.24 -12.10
N ASP A 52 -18.31 -35.48 -11.63
CA ASP A 52 -19.56 -36.17 -11.25
C ASP A 52 -20.33 -35.46 -10.12
N HIS A 53 -19.63 -34.61 -9.34
CA HIS A 53 -20.21 -33.84 -8.24
C HIS A 53 -19.65 -32.43 -8.23
N LEU A 54 -19.80 -31.69 -9.35
CA LEU A 54 -19.42 -30.29 -9.40
C LEU A 54 -20.34 -29.45 -8.51
N ASP A 55 -19.79 -28.78 -7.51
CA ASP A 55 -20.55 -27.82 -6.69
C ASP A 55 -21.14 -26.70 -7.56
N PRO A 56 -22.40 -26.31 -7.34
CA PRO A 56 -22.95 -25.14 -8.03
C PRO A 56 -22.07 -23.90 -7.85
N GLY A 57 -21.74 -23.24 -8.97
CA GLY A 57 -20.91 -22.02 -8.97
C GLY A 57 -19.40 -22.25 -9.09
N VAL A 58 -18.95 -23.50 -9.23
CA VAL A 58 -17.57 -23.81 -9.63
C VAL A 58 -17.45 -23.71 -11.16
N TRP A 59 -16.48 -22.94 -11.63
CA TRP A 59 -16.18 -22.80 -13.06
C TRP A 59 -15.23 -23.91 -13.49
N PRO A 60 -15.64 -24.86 -14.34
CA PRO A 60 -14.78 -25.98 -14.69
C PRO A 60 -13.73 -25.60 -15.74
N VAL A 61 -12.54 -26.15 -15.58
CA VAL A 61 -11.45 -26.13 -16.58
C VAL A 61 -11.12 -27.57 -16.91
N TYR A 62 -11.43 -28.00 -18.14
CA TYR A 62 -11.22 -29.36 -18.62
C TYR A 62 -9.87 -29.48 -19.31
N VAL A 63 -8.98 -30.35 -18.84
CA VAL A 63 -7.77 -30.71 -19.53
C VAL A 63 -8.03 -31.98 -20.36
N VAL A 64 -8.00 -31.87 -21.71
CA VAL A 64 -8.41 -32.89 -22.65
C VAL A 64 -7.33 -33.23 -23.67
N ASP A 65 -7.38 -34.42 -24.26
CA ASP A 65 -6.39 -34.87 -25.26
C ASP A 65 -6.57 -34.20 -26.63
N GLU A 66 -7.77 -33.67 -26.93
CA GLU A 66 -8.09 -32.99 -28.18
C GLU A 66 -8.94 -31.76 -27.91
N VAL A 67 -8.53 -30.62 -28.51
CA VAL A 67 -9.30 -29.38 -28.53
C VAL A 67 -9.66 -29.06 -29.97
N GLN A 68 -10.90 -28.63 -30.21
CA GLN A 68 -11.30 -28.22 -31.55
C GLN A 68 -10.47 -27.06 -32.07
N ALA A 69 -10.20 -27.04 -33.36
CA ALA A 69 -9.61 -25.89 -34.07
C ALA A 69 -8.11 -25.61 -33.89
N GLY A 70 -7.35 -26.49 -33.24
CA GLY A 70 -5.89 -26.31 -33.13
C GLY A 70 -5.46 -25.26 -32.10
N ALA A 71 -6.37 -24.78 -31.26
CA ALA A 71 -6.07 -23.92 -30.11
C ALA A 71 -5.37 -24.73 -29.00
N ALA A 72 -4.58 -24.04 -28.19
CA ALA A 72 -3.98 -24.64 -26.96
C ALA A 72 -4.99 -24.67 -25.81
N GLY A 73 -6.00 -23.81 -25.84
CA GLY A 73 -7.11 -23.69 -24.93
C GLY A 73 -8.11 -22.66 -25.44
N PHE A 74 -9.25 -22.58 -24.82
CA PHE A 74 -10.23 -21.53 -24.97
C PHE A 74 -11.15 -21.49 -23.76
N HIS A 75 -11.74 -20.33 -23.47
CA HIS A 75 -12.82 -20.24 -22.48
C HIS A 75 -14.10 -19.67 -23.11
N LEU A 76 -15.21 -20.06 -22.58
CA LEU A 76 -16.53 -19.62 -22.99
C LEU A 76 -17.42 -19.35 -21.78
N THR A 77 -18.52 -18.65 -22.01
CA THR A 77 -19.55 -18.44 -20.98
C THR A 77 -20.89 -18.98 -21.51
N GLU A 78 -21.37 -20.03 -20.87
CA GLU A 78 -22.71 -20.59 -21.14
C GLU A 78 -23.61 -20.38 -19.92
N HIS A 79 -24.86 -19.89 -20.17
CA HIS A 79 -25.81 -19.62 -19.09
C HIS A 79 -25.26 -18.82 -17.91
N ASN A 80 -24.44 -17.84 -18.19
CA ASN A 80 -23.69 -17.01 -17.21
C ASN A 80 -22.67 -17.79 -16.35
N GLN A 81 -22.25 -18.98 -16.78
CA GLN A 81 -21.21 -19.75 -16.14
C GLN A 81 -19.99 -19.85 -17.05
N PRO A 82 -18.85 -19.25 -16.67
CA PRO A 82 -17.59 -19.42 -17.37
C PRO A 82 -17.10 -20.87 -17.27
N PHE A 83 -16.44 -21.34 -18.32
CA PHE A 83 -15.68 -22.59 -18.32
C PHE A 83 -14.56 -22.53 -19.35
N ALA A 84 -13.54 -23.37 -19.19
CA ALA A 84 -12.45 -23.45 -20.16
C ALA A 84 -12.16 -24.90 -20.54
N VAL A 85 -11.57 -25.05 -21.72
CA VAL A 85 -11.05 -26.33 -22.25
C VAL A 85 -9.60 -26.12 -22.65
N VAL A 86 -8.70 -26.95 -22.18
CA VAL A 86 -7.24 -26.83 -22.33
C VAL A 86 -6.70 -28.14 -22.89
N LEU A 87 -5.82 -28.04 -23.90
CA LEU A 87 -5.17 -29.19 -24.50
C LEU A 87 -4.12 -29.78 -23.57
N ALA A 88 -4.22 -31.07 -23.24
CA ALA A 88 -3.18 -31.80 -22.50
C ALA A 88 -1.87 -31.81 -23.30
N GLY A 89 -0.78 -31.48 -22.64
CA GLY A 89 0.54 -31.40 -23.24
C GLY A 89 1.56 -30.77 -22.30
N ASN A 90 2.78 -30.60 -22.75
CA ASN A 90 3.86 -30.07 -21.90
C ASN A 90 3.65 -28.63 -21.43
N THR A 91 2.75 -27.89 -22.06
CA THR A 91 2.42 -26.47 -21.75
C THR A 91 1.00 -26.28 -21.25
N TRP A 92 0.31 -27.34 -20.86
CA TRP A 92 -1.07 -27.26 -20.43
C TRP A 92 -1.28 -26.31 -19.24
N SER A 93 -0.31 -26.21 -18.32
CA SER A 93 -0.38 -25.28 -17.19
C SER A 93 -0.35 -23.82 -17.64
N LEU A 94 0.39 -23.49 -18.69
CA LEU A 94 0.42 -22.16 -19.29
C LEU A 94 -0.94 -21.81 -19.89
N SER A 95 -1.52 -22.72 -20.66
CA SER A 95 -2.85 -22.53 -21.25
C SER A 95 -3.94 -22.47 -20.17
N ALA A 96 -3.87 -23.31 -19.13
CA ALA A 96 -4.79 -23.25 -18.03
C ALA A 96 -4.70 -21.93 -17.25
N SER A 97 -3.47 -21.43 -17.06
CA SER A 97 -3.24 -20.12 -16.47
C SER A 97 -3.87 -19.00 -17.30
N HIS A 98 -3.59 -18.98 -18.61
CA HIS A 98 -4.13 -18.02 -19.56
C HIS A 98 -5.67 -17.94 -19.46
N GLU A 99 -6.36 -19.04 -19.68
CA GLU A 99 -7.83 -19.07 -19.70
C GLU A 99 -8.45 -18.72 -18.33
N ILE A 100 -7.85 -19.18 -17.22
CA ILE A 100 -8.34 -18.89 -15.87
C ILE A 100 -8.22 -17.40 -15.55
N LEU A 101 -7.10 -16.76 -15.89
CA LEU A 101 -6.91 -15.34 -15.63
C LEU A 101 -7.91 -14.48 -16.41
N GLU A 102 -8.17 -14.82 -17.66
CA GLU A 102 -9.16 -14.12 -18.47
C GLU A 102 -10.59 -14.33 -17.99
N MET A 103 -10.98 -15.57 -17.66
CA MET A 103 -12.28 -15.84 -17.04
C MET A 103 -12.49 -15.04 -15.74
N LEU A 104 -11.44 -14.83 -14.96
CA LEU A 104 -11.55 -14.05 -13.72
C LEU A 104 -11.72 -12.56 -13.98
N VAL A 105 -11.09 -12.01 -15.04
CA VAL A 105 -11.12 -10.58 -15.36
C VAL A 105 -12.35 -10.21 -16.17
N ASP A 106 -12.76 -11.07 -17.10
CA ASP A 106 -14.01 -10.91 -17.87
C ASP A 106 -14.88 -12.19 -17.88
N PRO A 107 -15.52 -12.52 -16.75
CA PRO A 107 -16.33 -13.73 -16.66
C PRO A 107 -17.55 -13.74 -17.60
N GLY A 108 -17.94 -12.58 -18.12
CA GLY A 108 -19.03 -12.45 -19.06
C GLY A 108 -18.59 -12.55 -20.54
N GLY A 109 -17.29 -12.43 -20.81
CA GLY A 109 -16.74 -12.37 -22.16
C GLY A 109 -17.27 -11.18 -22.99
N ASN A 110 -17.55 -10.03 -22.33
CA ASN A 110 -18.16 -8.85 -22.94
C ASN A 110 -17.54 -7.53 -22.47
N ARG A 111 -16.48 -7.58 -21.69
CA ARG A 111 -15.87 -6.38 -21.10
C ARG A 111 -15.13 -5.58 -22.16
N LEU A 112 -15.57 -4.35 -22.39
CA LEU A 112 -14.95 -3.41 -23.29
C LEU A 112 -14.26 -2.28 -22.53
N THR A 113 -13.15 -1.79 -23.09
CA THR A 113 -12.42 -0.61 -22.58
C THR A 113 -12.06 0.30 -23.75
N ALA A 114 -12.47 1.57 -23.64
CA ALA A 114 -12.13 2.58 -24.64
C ALA A 114 -10.68 3.05 -24.48
N ALA A 115 -9.95 3.12 -25.61
CA ALA A 115 -8.59 3.67 -25.67
C ALA A 115 -8.25 4.09 -27.11
N ASN A 116 -7.08 4.73 -27.28
CA ASN A 116 -6.59 5.10 -28.62
C ASN A 116 -6.58 3.89 -29.54
N ALA A 117 -6.98 4.11 -30.80
CA ALA A 117 -6.86 3.09 -31.83
C ALA A 117 -5.40 2.67 -32.07
N VAL A 118 -5.18 1.50 -32.65
CA VAL A 118 -3.84 1.09 -33.08
C VAL A 118 -3.73 1.07 -34.59
N THR A 119 -2.51 1.29 -35.07
CA THR A 119 -2.13 1.20 -36.46
C THR A 119 -0.79 0.45 -36.59
N ILE A 120 -0.37 0.13 -37.83
CA ILE A 120 0.91 -0.51 -38.07
C ILE A 120 1.82 0.47 -38.80
N ILE A 121 2.93 0.82 -38.14
CA ILE A 121 3.97 1.68 -38.71
C ILE A 121 5.32 0.95 -38.59
N ASP A 122 6.08 0.87 -39.67
CA ASP A 122 7.39 0.22 -39.69
C ASP A 122 7.40 -1.22 -39.16
N ASN A 123 6.33 -1.96 -39.44
CA ASN A 123 6.12 -3.34 -38.99
C ASN A 123 5.95 -3.48 -37.44
N GLU A 124 5.53 -2.41 -36.78
CA GLU A 124 5.20 -2.40 -35.38
C GLU A 124 3.78 -1.89 -35.15
N VAL A 125 3.09 -2.47 -34.12
CA VAL A 125 1.78 -1.99 -33.68
C VAL A 125 2.01 -0.74 -32.83
N GLN A 126 1.48 0.40 -33.25
CA GLN A 126 1.63 1.70 -32.58
C GLN A 126 0.27 2.38 -32.45
N ASP A 127 0.21 3.44 -31.63
CA ASP A 127 -1.01 4.22 -31.49
C ASP A 127 -1.39 4.88 -32.81
N GLY A 128 -2.65 4.77 -33.20
CA GLY A 128 -3.28 5.41 -34.33
C GLY A 128 -4.23 6.53 -33.92
N ASP A 129 -4.82 7.18 -34.92
CA ASP A 129 -5.80 8.23 -34.68
C ASP A 129 -7.18 7.67 -34.29
N GLY A 130 -7.82 8.34 -33.33
CA GLY A 130 -9.17 8.00 -32.88
C GLY A 130 -9.19 7.07 -31.67
N GLU A 131 -10.40 6.74 -31.23
CA GLU A 131 -10.68 5.90 -30.08
C GLU A 131 -11.51 4.69 -30.49
N VAL A 132 -11.21 3.53 -29.92
CA VAL A 132 -11.90 2.26 -30.15
C VAL A 132 -12.20 1.55 -28.84
N GLU A 133 -13.09 0.56 -28.86
CA GLU A 133 -13.49 -0.23 -27.70
C GLU A 133 -12.81 -1.60 -27.73
N TYR A 134 -11.77 -1.79 -26.92
CA TYR A 134 -11.01 -3.04 -26.82
C TYR A 134 -11.74 -4.08 -25.99
N LEU A 135 -11.81 -5.32 -26.48
CA LEU A 135 -12.19 -6.47 -25.69
C LEU A 135 -11.07 -6.77 -24.66
N VAL A 136 -11.44 -6.93 -23.38
CA VAL A 136 -10.47 -7.11 -22.31
C VAL A 136 -10.07 -8.57 -22.21
N GLU A 137 -9.00 -8.94 -22.90
CA GLU A 137 -8.34 -10.26 -22.95
C GLU A 137 -6.90 -10.08 -22.52
N ILE A 138 -6.66 -10.33 -21.21
CA ILE A 138 -5.44 -9.84 -20.55
C ILE A 138 -4.18 -10.61 -20.88
N CYS A 139 -4.32 -11.84 -21.38
CA CYS A 139 -3.21 -12.73 -21.70
C CYS A 139 -2.86 -12.76 -23.19
N ASP A 140 -3.74 -12.26 -24.07
CA ASP A 140 -3.57 -12.35 -25.53
C ASP A 140 -2.41 -11.50 -26.08
N PRO A 141 -2.22 -10.21 -25.69
CA PRO A 141 -1.09 -9.43 -26.16
C PRO A 141 0.29 -9.95 -25.75
N PRO A 142 0.51 -10.53 -24.55
CA PRO A 142 1.75 -11.21 -24.17
C PRO A 142 1.68 -12.74 -24.30
N GLU A 143 0.90 -13.31 -25.20
CA GLU A 143 0.64 -14.76 -25.30
C GLU A 143 1.91 -15.60 -25.51
N ASP A 144 2.99 -15.01 -26.05
CA ASP A 144 4.21 -15.76 -26.33
C ASP A 144 4.78 -16.43 -25.08
N ALA A 145 5.16 -17.69 -25.24
CA ALA A 145 5.74 -18.49 -24.15
C ALA A 145 7.02 -17.87 -23.53
N THR A 146 7.73 -17.00 -24.25
CA THR A 146 8.89 -16.25 -23.72
C THR A 146 8.49 -15.16 -22.74
N CYS A 147 7.21 -14.81 -22.67
CA CYS A 147 6.65 -13.90 -21.69
C CYS A 147 6.22 -14.61 -20.41
N ALA A 148 5.98 -15.91 -20.47
CA ALA A 148 5.59 -16.74 -19.34
C ALA A 148 6.63 -16.74 -18.21
N TYR A 149 6.20 -17.00 -16.99
CA TYR A 149 7.07 -17.06 -15.81
C TYR A 149 6.76 -18.29 -14.94
N LEU A 150 7.63 -18.58 -13.99
CA LEU A 150 7.51 -19.76 -13.13
C LEU A 150 6.98 -19.39 -11.75
N ILE A 151 6.05 -20.22 -11.26
CA ILE A 151 5.61 -20.24 -9.87
C ILE A 151 5.76 -21.68 -9.39
N ASP A 152 6.61 -21.92 -8.41
CA ASP A 152 6.92 -23.27 -7.87
C ASP A 152 7.14 -24.32 -8.97
N ASP A 153 8.00 -23.99 -9.94
CA ASP A 153 8.29 -24.80 -11.13
C ASP A 153 7.11 -25.06 -12.07
N VAL A 154 5.99 -24.37 -11.90
CA VAL A 154 4.84 -24.38 -12.82
C VAL A 154 4.90 -23.16 -13.71
N LEU A 155 4.81 -23.39 -15.01
CA LEU A 155 4.79 -22.30 -16.00
C LEU A 155 3.41 -21.70 -16.09
N VAL A 156 3.34 -20.36 -15.95
CA VAL A 156 2.10 -19.60 -15.94
C VAL A 156 2.16 -18.42 -16.93
N SER A 157 1.00 -17.99 -17.41
CA SER A 157 0.88 -16.91 -18.40
C SER A 157 1.22 -15.55 -17.82
N ASP A 158 1.91 -14.70 -18.62
CA ASP A 158 1.93 -13.26 -18.40
C ASP A 158 0.56 -12.65 -18.74
N PHE A 159 0.31 -11.47 -18.25
CA PHE A 159 -0.92 -10.73 -18.52
C PHE A 159 -0.66 -9.22 -18.49
N TYR A 160 -1.40 -8.46 -19.27
CA TYR A 160 -1.28 -7.00 -19.21
C TYR A 160 -2.02 -6.42 -17.99
N THR A 161 -1.59 -5.23 -17.59
CA THR A 161 -2.17 -4.46 -16.49
C THR A 161 -3.20 -3.46 -17.02
N PRO A 162 -4.06 -2.85 -16.18
CA PRO A 162 -4.96 -1.77 -16.62
C PRO A 162 -4.25 -0.59 -17.31
N ASN A 163 -2.97 -0.33 -16.99
CA ASN A 163 -2.17 0.71 -17.66
C ASN A 163 -1.98 0.43 -19.17
N TYR A 164 -2.25 -0.78 -19.60
CA TYR A 164 -2.19 -1.16 -21.03
C TYR A 164 -3.07 -0.27 -21.90
N PHE A 165 -4.14 0.28 -21.38
CA PHE A 165 -5.06 1.17 -22.05
C PHE A 165 -4.82 2.66 -21.75
N ASP A 166 -3.73 3.02 -21.09
CA ASP A 166 -3.37 4.42 -20.87
C ASP A 166 -3.23 5.19 -22.19
N PRO A 167 -3.62 6.47 -22.25
CA PRO A 167 -3.60 7.25 -23.49
C PRO A 167 -2.19 7.49 -24.01
N ALA A 168 -1.17 7.44 -23.16
CA ALA A 168 0.23 7.62 -23.55
C ALA A 168 1.15 6.77 -22.66
N GLY A 169 2.32 6.45 -23.22
CA GLY A 169 3.37 5.76 -22.45
C GLY A 169 3.89 6.64 -21.30
N THR A 170 3.90 6.07 -20.09
CA THR A 170 4.41 6.74 -18.88
C THR A 170 5.70 6.04 -18.45
N SER A 171 6.75 6.81 -18.21
CA SER A 171 8.02 6.24 -17.73
C SER A 171 7.83 5.56 -16.37
N GLY A 172 8.24 4.30 -16.28
CA GLY A 172 8.11 3.49 -15.05
C GLY A 172 6.75 2.83 -14.87
N ALA A 173 5.76 3.08 -15.75
CA ALA A 173 4.50 2.33 -15.74
C ALA A 173 4.75 0.87 -16.15
N ARG A 174 4.00 -0.04 -15.53
CA ARG A 174 4.05 -1.47 -15.80
C ARG A 174 2.86 -1.85 -16.67
N TYR A 175 3.12 -2.29 -17.91
CA TYR A 175 2.08 -2.62 -18.88
C TYR A 175 1.77 -4.11 -18.97
N SER A 176 2.68 -4.99 -18.53
CA SER A 176 2.40 -6.39 -18.26
C SER A 176 3.02 -6.83 -16.94
N PHE A 177 2.55 -7.95 -16.37
CA PHE A 177 3.07 -8.43 -15.08
C PHE A 177 4.56 -8.74 -15.15
N SER A 178 5.03 -9.38 -16.23
CA SER A 178 6.46 -9.65 -16.42
C SER A 178 7.28 -8.41 -16.83
N GLY A 179 6.62 -7.31 -17.25
CA GLY A 179 7.26 -6.12 -17.79
C GLY A 179 7.74 -6.28 -19.25
N LYS A 180 7.32 -7.32 -19.95
CA LYS A 180 7.67 -7.55 -21.37
C LYS A 180 6.95 -6.60 -22.31
N ILE A 181 5.72 -6.22 -21.98
CA ILE A 181 5.04 -5.10 -22.62
C ILE A 181 5.59 -3.83 -21.99
N THR A 182 6.14 -2.93 -22.84
CA THR A 182 6.87 -1.73 -22.40
C THR A 182 6.15 -0.42 -22.70
N ARG A 183 5.03 -0.49 -23.42
CA ARG A 183 4.19 0.67 -23.79
C ARG A 183 2.71 0.26 -23.92
N PRO A 184 1.77 1.22 -23.84
CA PRO A 184 0.36 0.93 -24.02
C PRO A 184 0.08 0.25 -25.35
N ARG A 185 -0.91 -0.64 -25.37
CA ARG A 185 -1.44 -1.34 -26.58
C ARG A 185 -0.38 -2.04 -27.45
N GLN A 186 0.79 -2.32 -26.87
CA GLN A 186 1.81 -3.10 -27.55
C GLN A 186 1.38 -4.56 -27.63
N VAL A 187 1.37 -5.12 -28.81
CA VAL A 187 1.14 -6.54 -29.05
C VAL A 187 2.48 -7.19 -29.37
N LEU A 188 2.87 -8.15 -28.54
CA LEU A 188 4.14 -8.88 -28.74
C LEU A 188 4.03 -9.93 -29.85
N PRO A 189 5.16 -10.41 -30.42
CA PRO A 189 5.12 -11.51 -31.39
C PRO A 189 4.33 -12.71 -30.85
N ASN A 190 3.51 -13.29 -31.70
CA ASN A 190 2.53 -14.35 -31.41
C ASN A 190 1.31 -13.92 -30.57
N GLY A 191 1.18 -12.64 -30.22
CA GLY A 191 0.00 -12.10 -29.55
C GLY A 191 -1.00 -11.46 -30.53
N TYR A 192 -2.16 -11.09 -30.02
CA TYR A 192 -3.18 -10.36 -30.75
C TYR A 192 -3.98 -9.45 -29.83
N LEU A 193 -4.82 -8.56 -30.39
CA LEU A 193 -5.66 -7.63 -29.67
C LEU A 193 -6.93 -7.34 -30.48
N THR A 194 -8.09 -7.47 -29.86
CA THR A 194 -9.40 -7.36 -30.49
C THR A 194 -10.13 -6.10 -30.04
N TRP A 195 -10.78 -5.39 -30.98
CA TRP A 195 -11.58 -4.21 -30.64
C TRP A 195 -12.76 -3.99 -31.58
N PHE A 196 -13.77 -3.30 -31.07
CA PHE A 196 -14.82 -2.72 -31.89
C PHE A 196 -14.46 -1.26 -32.22
N ASN A 197 -14.53 -0.91 -33.51
CA ASN A 197 -14.30 0.44 -33.99
C ASN A 197 -15.65 1.11 -34.28
N PRO A 198 -16.10 2.07 -33.47
CA PRO A 198 -17.39 2.71 -33.64
C PRO A 198 -17.47 3.63 -34.86
N GLN A 199 -16.31 4.11 -35.37
CA GLN A 199 -16.28 5.02 -36.51
C GLN A 199 -16.63 4.30 -37.83
N ASN A 200 -16.19 3.05 -37.99
CA ASN A 200 -16.44 2.26 -39.20
C ASN A 200 -17.45 1.13 -38.96
N ASN A 201 -17.93 0.95 -37.73
CA ASN A 201 -18.87 -0.08 -37.28
C ASN A 201 -18.35 -1.51 -37.55
N LYS A 202 -17.06 -1.73 -37.28
CA LYS A 202 -16.39 -3.02 -37.50
C LYS A 202 -15.78 -3.56 -36.23
N LEU A 203 -15.85 -4.87 -36.08
CA LEU A 203 -15.05 -5.64 -35.13
C LEU A 203 -13.73 -5.99 -35.84
N GLN A 204 -12.61 -5.60 -35.23
CA GLN A 204 -11.29 -5.71 -35.83
C GLN A 204 -10.31 -6.39 -34.86
N GLN A 205 -9.24 -6.96 -35.41
CA GLN A 205 -8.20 -7.59 -34.61
C GLN A 205 -6.84 -7.30 -35.24
N VAL A 206 -5.88 -6.88 -34.44
CA VAL A 206 -4.47 -6.92 -34.84
C VAL A 206 -3.88 -8.25 -34.40
N ARG A 207 -3.13 -8.89 -35.29
CA ARG A 207 -2.41 -10.14 -35.09
C ARG A 207 -0.94 -9.93 -35.34
N HIS A 208 -0.09 -10.47 -34.49
CA HIS A 208 1.37 -10.38 -34.66
C HIS A 208 1.99 -11.77 -34.81
N PHE A 209 1.44 -12.57 -35.79
CA PHE A 209 1.92 -13.92 -36.13
C PHE A 209 2.89 -13.88 -37.29
N GLY A 210 4.03 -13.26 -37.11
CA GLY A 210 4.97 -12.86 -38.15
C GLY A 210 4.98 -11.36 -38.36
N ALA A 211 4.75 -10.81 -39.53
CA ALA A 211 4.47 -9.39 -39.69
C ALA A 211 3.11 -9.07 -39.09
N PRO A 212 2.97 -7.98 -38.31
CA PRO A 212 1.69 -7.59 -37.75
C PRO A 212 0.71 -7.21 -38.87
N GLU A 213 -0.57 -7.58 -38.70
CA GLU A 213 -1.65 -7.25 -39.64
C GLU A 213 -2.93 -6.89 -38.86
N ILE A 214 -3.72 -5.98 -39.40
CA ILE A 214 -5.06 -5.67 -38.88
C ILE A 214 -6.10 -6.27 -39.83
N ILE A 215 -7.01 -7.07 -39.28
CA ILE A 215 -8.07 -7.75 -40.00
C ILE A 215 -9.44 -7.31 -39.54
N ASP A 216 -10.42 -7.26 -40.46
CA ASP A 216 -11.83 -7.08 -40.11
C ASP A 216 -12.45 -8.46 -39.83
N LEU A 217 -12.98 -8.64 -38.61
CA LEU A 217 -13.66 -9.87 -38.20
C LEU A 217 -15.14 -9.86 -38.54
N ALA A 218 -15.84 -8.76 -38.25
CA ALA A 218 -17.28 -8.62 -38.51
C ALA A 218 -17.67 -7.14 -38.67
N SER A 219 -18.91 -6.91 -39.12
CA SER A 219 -19.53 -5.57 -39.15
C SER A 219 -20.78 -5.56 -38.28
N GLY A 220 -20.93 -4.53 -37.40
CA GLY A 220 -22.05 -4.34 -36.50
C GLY A 220 -21.61 -4.06 -35.06
N GLN A 221 -22.51 -3.45 -34.24
CA GLN A 221 -22.23 -3.12 -32.84
C GLN A 221 -22.24 -4.34 -31.93
N PRO A 222 -21.28 -4.49 -31.02
CA PRO A 222 -21.36 -5.44 -29.91
C PRO A 222 -22.51 -5.05 -28.96
N GLY A 223 -23.27 -6.03 -28.49
CA GLY A 223 -24.32 -5.80 -27.48
C GLY A 223 -25.72 -5.49 -28.00
N GLY A 224 -25.93 -5.34 -29.30
CA GLY A 224 -27.27 -5.07 -29.89
C GLY A 224 -28.10 -6.30 -30.22
N GLY A 225 -27.80 -7.50 -29.74
CA GLY A 225 -28.55 -8.76 -30.02
C GLY A 225 -28.43 -9.25 -31.49
N SER A 226 -27.91 -8.44 -32.37
CA SER A 226 -27.85 -8.70 -33.82
C SER A 226 -26.52 -9.32 -34.25
N LEU A 227 -25.40 -8.89 -33.67
CA LEU A 227 -24.08 -9.37 -34.05
C LEU A 227 -23.73 -10.72 -33.45
N THR A 228 -23.95 -10.89 -32.15
CA THR A 228 -23.50 -12.07 -31.41
C THR A 228 -24.51 -13.22 -31.37
N GLY A 229 -25.74 -12.98 -31.84
CA GLY A 229 -26.83 -14.01 -31.76
C GLY A 229 -27.13 -14.48 -30.35
N GLY A 230 -26.88 -13.65 -29.32
CA GLY A 230 -27.10 -13.97 -27.90
C GLY A 230 -25.91 -14.65 -27.21
N ARG A 231 -24.79 -14.85 -27.92
CA ARG A 231 -23.52 -15.31 -27.32
C ARG A 231 -22.74 -14.11 -26.73
N SER A 232 -21.77 -14.37 -25.86
CA SER A 232 -20.80 -13.34 -25.43
C SER A 232 -19.99 -12.86 -26.64
N LEU A 233 -19.45 -11.64 -26.55
CA LEU A 233 -18.60 -11.09 -27.59
C LEU A 233 -17.35 -11.96 -27.80
N ARG A 234 -16.73 -12.46 -26.72
CA ARG A 234 -15.62 -13.40 -26.75
C ARG A 234 -16.00 -14.67 -27.52
N SER A 235 -17.09 -15.35 -27.14
CA SER A 235 -17.54 -16.58 -27.83
C SER A 235 -17.88 -16.32 -29.30
N PHE A 236 -18.28 -15.11 -29.65
CA PHE A 236 -18.51 -14.72 -31.04
C PHE A 236 -17.21 -14.55 -31.79
N VAL A 237 -16.20 -13.85 -31.22
CA VAL A 237 -14.87 -13.66 -31.80
C VAL A 237 -14.18 -15.01 -32.01
N ASP A 238 -14.18 -15.88 -31.02
CA ASP A 238 -13.60 -17.22 -31.12
C ASP A 238 -14.30 -18.04 -32.20
N GLY A 239 -15.63 -17.93 -32.32
CA GLY A 239 -16.39 -18.58 -33.39
C GLY A 239 -16.06 -18.04 -34.76
N LEU A 240 -15.65 -16.77 -34.92
CA LEU A 240 -15.21 -16.18 -36.19
C LEU A 240 -13.76 -16.54 -36.51
N THR A 241 -12.92 -16.63 -35.52
CA THR A 241 -11.50 -17.00 -35.66
C THR A 241 -11.32 -18.50 -35.86
N GLN A 242 -12.32 -19.31 -35.48
CA GLN A 242 -12.48 -20.70 -35.88
C GLN A 242 -13.02 -20.77 -37.33
N LEU A 243 -12.16 -20.54 -38.29
CA LEU A 243 -12.51 -20.63 -39.69
C LEU A 243 -13.11 -22.00 -40.05
N PRO A 244 -14.31 -22.09 -40.69
CA PRO A 244 -15.00 -23.36 -40.92
C PRO A 244 -14.35 -24.21 -42.00
N GLN A 245 -13.19 -23.88 -42.57
CA GLN A 245 -12.46 -24.71 -43.51
C GLN A 245 -11.06 -24.12 -43.84
N PRO A 246 -10.11 -24.96 -43.97
CA PRO A 246 -9.88 -26.30 -43.50
C PRO A 246 -8.91 -26.31 -42.30
N LEU A 247 -9.44 -26.45 -41.11
CA LEU A 247 -8.64 -26.57 -39.85
C LEU A 247 -7.62 -27.73 -39.95
N SER A 248 -7.92 -28.75 -40.76
CA SER A 248 -6.91 -29.79 -41.10
C SER A 248 -5.71 -29.23 -41.86
N GLN A 249 -5.90 -28.17 -42.65
CA GLN A 249 -4.80 -27.50 -43.35
C GLN A 249 -4.06 -26.48 -42.46
N LEU A 250 -4.76 -25.83 -41.53
CA LEU A 250 -4.13 -25.01 -40.49
C LEU A 250 -3.38 -25.88 -39.48
N LYS A 251 -3.92 -27.05 -39.10
CA LYS A 251 -3.20 -28.07 -38.31
C LYS A 251 -1.94 -28.57 -39.05
N ALA A 252 -1.94 -28.59 -40.39
CA ALA A 252 -0.83 -29.00 -41.23
C ALA A 252 0.01 -27.82 -41.71
N SER A 253 -0.32 -26.56 -41.39
CA SER A 253 0.51 -25.41 -41.80
C SER A 253 1.83 -25.46 -41.03
N ALA A 254 2.95 -25.47 -41.76
CA ALA A 254 4.30 -25.47 -41.22
C ALA A 254 4.49 -24.43 -40.09
N PRO A 255 3.97 -23.18 -40.18
CA PRO A 255 4.10 -22.19 -39.12
C PRO A 255 3.38 -22.54 -37.79
N ALA A 256 2.28 -23.27 -37.83
CA ALA A 256 1.56 -23.67 -36.59
C ALA A 256 2.25 -24.85 -35.92
N VAL A 257 2.77 -25.81 -36.74
CA VAL A 257 3.57 -26.95 -36.24
C VAL A 257 4.91 -26.46 -35.72
N GLU A 258 5.58 -25.56 -36.44
CA GLU A 258 6.84 -24.94 -36.02
C GLU A 258 6.65 -24.12 -34.71
N ARG A 259 5.57 -23.39 -34.57
CA ARG A 259 5.26 -22.66 -33.31
C ARG A 259 5.04 -23.61 -32.13
N ARG A 260 4.29 -24.69 -32.31
CA ARG A 260 4.10 -25.74 -31.31
C ARG A 260 5.43 -26.40 -30.97
N ASP A 261 6.25 -26.73 -31.97
CA ASP A 261 7.51 -27.43 -31.77
C ASP A 261 8.61 -26.48 -31.28
N ALA A 262 8.58 -25.18 -31.64
CA ALA A 262 9.41 -24.14 -31.05
C ALA A 262 9.05 -23.88 -29.58
N ARG A 263 7.77 -23.86 -29.25
CA ARG A 263 7.31 -23.84 -27.85
C ARG A 263 7.83 -25.05 -27.07
N ARG A 264 7.71 -26.28 -27.64
CA ARG A 264 8.29 -27.50 -27.05
C ARG A 264 9.82 -27.43 -26.90
N MET A 265 10.53 -26.89 -27.88
CA MET A 265 11.99 -26.76 -27.83
C MET A 265 12.44 -25.69 -26.83
N ILE A 266 11.74 -24.56 -26.72
CA ILE A 266 12.01 -23.52 -25.72
C ILE A 266 11.81 -24.10 -24.33
N PHE A 267 10.74 -24.87 -24.11
CA PHE A 267 10.49 -25.49 -22.81
C PHE A 267 11.41 -26.66 -22.51
N ALA A 268 11.76 -27.47 -23.50
CA ALA A 268 12.73 -28.56 -23.30
C ALA A 268 14.17 -28.05 -23.09
N SER A 269 14.49 -26.86 -23.64
CA SER A 269 15.80 -26.22 -23.45
C SER A 269 15.85 -25.27 -22.26
N ALA A 270 14.70 -24.76 -21.79
CA ALA A 270 14.61 -23.83 -20.66
C ALA A 270 14.38 -24.47 -19.30
N LEU A 271 14.21 -25.80 -19.25
CA LEU A 271 14.14 -26.56 -17.99
C LEU A 271 15.48 -27.28 -17.71
N PRO A 272 16.51 -26.58 -17.18
CA PRO A 272 17.46 -27.26 -16.36
C PRO A 272 16.69 -27.86 -15.18
N THR A 273 17.00 -29.08 -14.77
CA THR A 273 16.49 -29.65 -13.52
C THR A 273 16.63 -28.61 -12.41
N GLY A 274 15.68 -28.50 -11.46
CA GLY A 274 15.69 -27.50 -10.40
C GLY A 274 17.04 -27.34 -9.69
N ALA A 275 17.84 -28.41 -9.60
CA ALA A 275 19.22 -28.40 -9.15
C ALA A 275 20.17 -27.58 -10.05
N ALA A 276 19.96 -27.60 -11.37
CA ALA A 276 20.80 -26.84 -12.31
C ALA A 276 20.40 -25.35 -12.36
N LEU A 277 19.11 -25.01 -12.16
CA LEU A 277 18.65 -23.63 -11.99
C LEU A 277 19.15 -23.04 -10.68
N PHE A 278 19.09 -23.80 -9.58
CA PHE A 278 19.65 -23.41 -8.29
C PHE A 278 21.17 -23.22 -8.38
N SER A 279 21.88 -24.15 -9.05
CA SER A 279 23.34 -24.05 -9.25
C SER A 279 23.71 -22.88 -10.19
N ALA A 280 22.92 -22.59 -11.23
CA ALA A 280 23.14 -21.47 -12.12
C ALA A 280 22.82 -20.12 -11.43
N ALA A 281 21.79 -20.06 -10.61
CA ALA A 281 21.50 -18.91 -9.76
C ALA A 281 22.58 -18.71 -8.70
N LEU A 282 23.04 -19.78 -8.07
CA LEU A 282 24.14 -19.73 -7.09
C LEU A 282 25.47 -19.35 -7.74
N ALA A 283 25.74 -19.80 -8.97
CA ALA A 283 26.93 -19.43 -9.73
C ALA A 283 26.88 -17.94 -10.16
N ARG A 284 25.72 -17.42 -10.55
CA ARG A 284 25.51 -15.98 -10.81
C ARG A 284 25.69 -15.14 -9.57
N LEU A 285 25.19 -15.59 -8.42
CA LEU A 285 25.40 -14.91 -7.13
C LEU A 285 26.89 -14.93 -6.70
N LYS A 286 27.67 -15.90 -7.15
CA LYS A 286 29.11 -15.99 -6.86
C LYS A 286 29.98 -15.20 -7.85
N THR A 287 29.48 -14.83 -9.00
CA THR A 287 30.21 -14.08 -10.05
C THR A 287 29.77 -12.63 -10.17
N ASP A 288 28.74 -12.22 -9.46
CA ASP A 288 28.32 -10.82 -9.43
C ASP A 288 29.14 -10.11 -8.32
N PRO A 289 30.05 -9.19 -8.64
CA PRO A 289 30.85 -8.48 -7.62
C PRO A 289 30.05 -7.39 -6.91
N ALA A 290 28.70 -7.44 -6.95
CA ALA A 290 27.81 -6.49 -6.30
C ALA A 290 27.49 -6.85 -4.85
N ASP A 291 28.26 -7.74 -4.21
CA ASP A 291 28.30 -7.80 -2.74
C ASP A 291 29.29 -6.70 -2.26
N THR A 292 28.91 -5.45 -2.49
CA THR A 292 29.44 -4.37 -1.72
C THR A 292 28.55 -4.20 -0.48
N THR A 293 28.83 -5.00 0.56
CA THR A 293 28.83 -4.42 1.90
C THR A 293 29.40 -3.02 1.73
N VAL A 294 28.60 -2.00 2.05
CA VAL A 294 29.09 -0.64 2.23
C VAL A 294 30.14 -0.71 3.34
N SER A 295 31.36 -1.12 2.98
CA SER A 295 32.53 -0.73 3.70
C SER A 295 32.52 0.79 3.57
N ALA A 296 31.96 1.44 4.58
CA ALA A 296 32.19 2.85 4.81
C ALA A 296 33.70 3.01 4.87
N ARG A 297 34.35 3.22 3.72
CA ARG A 297 35.62 3.91 3.72
C ARG A 297 35.31 5.17 4.50
N GLU A 298 35.98 5.34 5.63
CA GLU A 298 35.92 6.52 6.45
C GLU A 298 36.29 7.73 5.59
N THR A 299 35.33 8.22 4.84
CA THR A 299 35.42 9.57 4.26
C THR A 299 35.12 10.49 5.43
N PRO A 300 35.98 11.47 5.72
CA PRO A 300 35.76 12.39 6.82
C PRO A 300 34.36 12.97 6.75
N ALA A 301 33.69 13.13 7.89
CA ALA A 301 32.38 13.78 7.93
C ALA A 301 32.51 15.15 7.23
N ILE A 302 31.57 15.36 6.24
CA ILE A 302 31.59 16.62 5.50
C ILE A 302 31.03 17.70 6.43
N ASN A 303 31.86 18.66 6.79
CA ASN A 303 31.37 19.86 7.49
C ASN A 303 30.82 20.84 6.46
N ILE A 304 29.49 20.80 6.26
CA ILE A 304 28.78 21.62 5.27
C ILE A 304 29.02 23.13 5.52
N ARG A 305 29.07 23.59 6.77
CA ARG A 305 29.29 25.00 7.06
C ARG A 305 30.69 25.42 6.62
N THR A 306 31.71 24.66 7.00
CA THR A 306 33.08 24.95 6.57
C THR A 306 33.26 24.89 5.06
N MET A 307 32.57 23.94 4.41
CA MET A 307 32.59 23.84 2.94
C MET A 307 31.93 25.06 2.31
N LEU A 308 30.77 25.50 2.83
CA LEU A 308 30.06 26.67 2.33
C LEU A 308 30.79 27.98 2.58
N ASP A 309 31.57 28.10 3.66
CA ASP A 309 32.44 29.26 3.89
C ASP A 309 33.43 29.50 2.71
N THR A 310 33.84 28.41 2.06
CA THR A 310 34.75 28.46 0.91
C THR A 310 34.04 28.49 -0.43
N HIS A 311 32.89 27.84 -0.55
CA HIS A 311 32.21 27.57 -1.83
C HIS A 311 30.79 28.17 -1.92
N ALA A 312 30.37 29.04 -1.00
CA ALA A 312 29.01 29.59 -0.92
C ALA A 312 28.54 30.21 -2.25
N GLU A 313 29.42 30.91 -2.95
CA GLU A 313 29.09 31.55 -4.23
C GLU A 313 28.66 30.53 -5.30
N SER A 314 29.14 29.28 -5.24
CA SER A 314 28.79 28.24 -6.18
C SER A 314 27.31 27.77 -6.04
N PHE A 315 26.71 27.99 -4.87
CA PHE A 315 25.33 27.61 -4.57
C PHE A 315 24.36 28.80 -4.57
N ARG A 316 24.89 30.04 -4.71
CA ARG A 316 24.10 31.29 -4.69
C ARG A 316 23.30 31.44 -5.98
N GLN A 317 22.18 30.70 -6.05
CA GLN A 317 21.27 30.61 -7.19
C GLN A 317 19.82 30.68 -6.69
N GLU A 318 19.00 31.47 -7.38
CA GLU A 318 17.57 31.51 -7.11
C GLU A 318 16.93 30.13 -7.30
N GLY A 319 16.17 29.68 -6.33
CA GLY A 319 15.54 28.36 -6.30
C GLY A 319 16.32 27.32 -5.51
N VAL A 320 17.54 27.59 -5.03
CA VAL A 320 18.20 26.75 -4.03
C VAL A 320 17.52 26.99 -2.67
N LEU A 321 17.12 25.92 -2.01
CA LEU A 321 16.39 25.94 -0.74
C LEU A 321 17.30 25.56 0.44
N SER A 322 18.06 24.50 0.28
CA SER A 322 19.03 24.09 1.31
C SER A 322 20.20 23.30 0.73
N VAL A 323 21.30 23.28 1.50
CA VAL A 323 22.47 22.43 1.26
C VAL A 323 22.75 21.66 2.54
N ARG A 324 22.90 20.34 2.43
CA ARG A 324 23.18 19.46 3.58
C ARG A 324 24.10 18.30 3.21
N SER A 325 24.67 17.65 4.20
CA SER A 325 25.29 16.34 3.98
C SER A 325 24.22 15.28 3.73
N GLY A 326 24.53 14.29 2.92
CA GLY A 326 23.59 13.21 2.64
C GLY A 326 24.17 12.14 1.72
N LEU A 327 23.30 11.42 1.04
CA LEU A 327 23.67 10.36 0.12
C LEU A 327 23.19 10.70 -1.29
N GLN A 328 24.04 10.44 -2.28
CA GLN A 328 23.62 10.45 -3.66
C GLN A 328 22.72 9.24 -3.91
N TRP A 329 21.53 9.46 -4.49
CA TRP A 329 20.64 8.37 -4.88
C TRP A 329 21.32 7.49 -5.92
N ALA A 330 21.32 6.19 -5.66
CA ALA A 330 21.86 5.22 -6.59
C ALA A 330 20.96 5.11 -7.83
N THR A 331 21.47 5.45 -8.98
CA THR A 331 20.98 4.87 -10.23
C THR A 331 21.18 3.35 -10.16
N PRO A 332 20.25 2.52 -10.71
CA PRO A 332 20.44 1.07 -10.70
C PRO A 332 21.87 0.69 -11.13
N GLY A 333 22.61 -0.01 -10.27
CA GLY A 333 24.00 -0.44 -10.52
C GLY A 333 25.11 0.48 -10.00
N ARG A 334 24.81 1.60 -9.31
CA ARG A 334 25.84 2.41 -8.64
C ARG A 334 25.77 2.28 -7.12
N ALA A 335 26.94 2.21 -6.48
CA ALA A 335 27.05 2.24 -5.03
C ALA A 335 26.53 3.58 -4.48
N VAL A 336 25.80 3.53 -3.38
CA VAL A 336 25.39 4.73 -2.61
C VAL A 336 26.64 5.42 -2.10
N MET A 337 26.80 6.70 -2.41
CA MET A 337 27.98 7.49 -1.98
C MET A 337 27.54 8.68 -1.15
N ARG A 338 28.37 9.09 -0.19
CA ARG A 338 28.19 10.36 0.50
C ARG A 338 28.24 11.51 -0.51
N ALA A 339 27.34 12.47 -0.36
CA ALA A 339 27.19 13.59 -1.26
C ALA A 339 26.85 14.89 -0.51
N ILE A 340 27.10 15.99 -1.17
CA ILE A 340 26.53 17.29 -0.83
C ILE A 340 25.15 17.32 -1.50
N VAL A 341 24.09 17.29 -0.72
CA VAL A 341 22.73 17.35 -1.23
C VAL A 341 22.27 18.79 -1.31
N VAL A 342 21.85 19.20 -2.50
CA VAL A 342 21.28 20.52 -2.76
C VAL A 342 19.81 20.36 -3.11
N THR A 343 18.93 20.79 -2.22
CA THR A 343 17.51 20.80 -2.48
C THR A 343 17.08 22.10 -3.14
N VAL A 344 16.26 21.96 -4.19
CA VAL A 344 15.85 23.10 -5.02
C VAL A 344 14.35 23.07 -5.26
N THR A 345 13.77 24.19 -5.69
CA THR A 345 12.38 24.21 -6.12
C THR A 345 12.20 23.37 -7.38
N ALA A 346 11.04 22.68 -7.51
CA ALA A 346 10.82 21.70 -8.58
C ALA A 346 10.89 22.34 -9.98
N ASP A 347 10.41 23.58 -10.13
CA ASP A 347 10.43 24.35 -11.38
C ASP A 347 11.84 24.74 -11.83
N ARG A 348 12.81 24.78 -10.91
CA ARG A 348 14.20 25.16 -11.19
C ARG A 348 15.15 23.96 -11.31
N LEU A 349 14.67 22.75 -11.02
CA LEU A 349 15.50 21.54 -10.93
C LEU A 349 16.43 21.36 -12.15
N THR A 350 15.87 21.28 -13.34
CA THR A 350 16.65 21.03 -14.57
C THR A 350 17.72 22.11 -14.82
N ALA A 351 17.35 23.36 -14.60
CA ALA A 351 18.29 24.49 -14.78
C ALA A 351 19.42 24.45 -13.76
N LEU A 352 19.10 24.17 -12.50
CA LEU A 352 20.09 24.13 -11.40
C LEU A 352 20.94 22.87 -11.46
N GLN A 353 20.38 21.74 -11.91
CA GLN A 353 21.20 20.55 -12.22
C GLN A 353 22.27 20.82 -13.28
N ALA A 354 22.01 21.69 -14.22
CA ALA A 354 22.97 22.08 -15.26
C ALA A 354 23.98 23.15 -14.77
N ALA A 355 23.54 24.06 -13.90
CA ALA A 355 24.32 25.23 -13.47
C ALA A 355 25.23 24.95 -12.27
N LEU A 356 24.81 24.10 -11.33
CA LEU A 356 25.55 23.82 -10.11
C LEU A 356 26.73 22.85 -10.35
N PRO A 357 27.81 22.96 -9.57
CA PRO A 357 28.96 22.06 -9.70
C PRO A 357 28.55 20.60 -9.48
N LYS A 358 29.17 19.67 -10.19
CA LYS A 358 28.92 18.22 -10.04
C LYS A 358 29.67 17.60 -8.86
N GLN A 359 30.72 18.25 -8.40
CA GLN A 359 31.52 17.88 -7.23
C GLN A 359 32.20 19.08 -6.63
N ILE A 360 32.47 19.02 -5.34
CA ILE A 360 33.27 20.00 -4.59
C ILE A 360 34.25 19.21 -3.73
N ASP A 361 35.55 19.53 -3.83
CA ASP A 361 36.62 18.85 -3.12
C ASP A 361 36.60 17.33 -3.22
N GLY A 362 36.19 16.82 -4.39
CA GLY A 362 36.06 15.37 -4.66
C GLY A 362 34.79 14.74 -4.12
N VAL A 363 33.92 15.49 -3.44
CA VAL A 363 32.62 15.03 -2.97
C VAL A 363 31.54 15.31 -4.02
N PRO A 364 30.73 14.32 -4.45
CA PRO A 364 29.63 14.53 -5.39
C PRO A 364 28.63 15.57 -4.88
N VAL A 365 28.08 16.38 -5.78
CA VAL A 365 26.94 17.25 -5.52
C VAL A 365 25.72 16.63 -6.15
N ASP A 366 24.71 16.36 -5.34
CA ASP A 366 23.42 15.79 -5.73
C ASP A 366 22.35 16.87 -5.67
N VAL A 367 21.88 17.32 -6.84
CA VAL A 367 20.87 18.37 -6.98
C VAL A 367 19.53 17.72 -7.25
N ARG A 368 18.57 17.87 -6.35
CA ARG A 368 17.23 17.28 -6.43
C ARG A 368 16.14 18.27 -6.05
N ALA A 369 14.93 18.01 -6.52
CA ALA A 369 13.77 18.74 -6.05
C ALA A 369 13.58 18.49 -4.55
N ALA A 370 13.30 19.53 -3.78
CA ALA A 370 12.98 19.40 -2.37
C ALA A 370 11.69 18.58 -2.21
N ASP A 371 11.68 17.65 -1.27
CA ASP A 371 10.46 16.99 -0.86
C ASP A 371 9.51 17.95 -0.13
N THR A 372 8.30 17.49 0.19
CA THR A 372 7.27 18.33 0.84
C THR A 372 7.76 18.90 2.16
N MET A 373 8.47 18.10 2.97
CA MET A 373 8.97 18.54 4.27
C MET A 373 10.15 19.50 4.13
N GLU A 374 11.10 19.22 3.25
CA GLU A 374 12.22 20.10 2.94
C GLU A 374 11.74 21.45 2.37
N SER A 375 10.72 21.43 1.51
CA SER A 375 10.09 22.63 0.96
C SER A 375 9.44 23.46 2.07
N MET A 376 8.70 22.84 2.99
CA MET A 376 8.09 23.54 4.13
C MET A 376 9.16 24.12 5.08
N GLN A 377 10.22 23.36 5.39
CA GLN A 377 11.31 23.85 6.23
C GLN A 377 11.92 25.15 5.70
N ALA A 378 12.09 25.25 4.40
CA ALA A 378 12.72 26.41 3.77
C ALA A 378 11.74 27.55 3.48
N LEU A 379 10.54 27.26 2.96
CA LEU A 379 9.61 28.26 2.42
C LEU A 379 8.50 28.64 3.40
N ASP A 380 8.09 27.74 4.28
CA ASP A 380 7.06 27.96 5.31
C ASP A 380 7.42 27.25 6.62
N PRO A 381 8.51 27.67 7.27
CA PRO A 381 9.01 27.02 8.47
C PRO A 381 8.03 27.06 9.65
N SER A 382 7.12 28.01 9.70
CA SER A 382 6.07 28.08 10.73
C SER A 382 5.08 26.92 10.55
N ARG A 383 4.69 26.65 9.34
CA ARG A 383 3.79 25.54 8.98
C ARG A 383 4.47 24.19 9.25
N TYR A 384 5.76 24.06 8.91
CA TYR A 384 6.53 22.87 9.27
C TYR A 384 6.53 22.63 10.77
N CYS A 385 6.82 23.66 11.58
CA CYS A 385 6.84 23.53 13.05
C CYS A 385 5.46 23.15 13.60
N ALA A 386 4.39 23.80 13.13
CA ALA A 386 3.04 23.48 13.55
C ALA A 386 2.65 22.03 13.22
N LEU A 387 3.00 21.56 12.02
CA LEU A 387 2.77 20.19 11.60
C LEU A 387 3.59 19.19 12.44
N ALA A 388 4.86 19.47 12.66
CA ALA A 388 5.73 18.61 13.48
C ALA A 388 5.28 18.60 14.96
N GLU A 389 4.76 19.69 15.47
CA GLU A 389 4.20 19.79 16.81
C GLU A 389 2.90 19.00 16.95
N ALA A 390 1.98 19.17 16.01
CA ALA A 390 0.72 18.44 15.98
C ALA A 390 0.88 16.92 15.91
N ARG A 391 1.97 16.45 15.33
CA ARG A 391 2.26 15.02 15.17
C ARG A 391 3.17 14.46 16.23
N HIS A 392 3.67 15.26 17.15
CA HIS A 392 4.66 14.87 18.16
C HIS A 392 5.86 14.08 17.62
N GLU A 393 6.21 14.32 16.34
CA GLU A 393 7.09 13.45 15.55
C GLU A 393 8.56 13.67 15.81
N LEU A 394 8.93 14.84 16.35
CA LEU A 394 10.32 15.28 16.39
C LEU A 394 10.72 15.66 17.81
N ARG A 395 11.37 14.74 18.48
CA ARG A 395 11.94 15.02 19.80
C ARG A 395 13.03 16.10 19.73
N GLN A 396 13.82 16.13 18.66
CA GLN A 396 14.73 17.21 18.27
C GLN A 396 15.03 17.11 16.78
N PRO A 397 14.49 17.98 15.92
CA PRO A 397 14.97 18.10 14.55
C PRO A 397 16.40 18.58 14.59
N ASP A 398 17.30 17.86 13.91
CA ASP A 398 18.69 18.21 13.81
C ASP A 398 18.92 18.94 12.48
N PHE A 399 19.17 20.25 12.57
CA PHE A 399 19.55 21.09 11.44
C PHE A 399 21.02 21.50 11.48
N ALA A 400 21.85 20.83 12.30
CA ALA A 400 23.23 21.21 12.49
C ALA A 400 24.07 21.13 11.19
N ASP A 401 23.75 20.11 10.38
CA ASP A 401 24.44 19.86 9.10
C ASP A 401 23.64 20.37 7.88
N GLN A 402 22.70 21.31 8.09
CA GLN A 402 21.90 21.90 7.03
C GLN A 402 22.05 23.43 7.01
N VAL A 403 22.27 24.00 5.83
CA VAL A 403 22.25 25.43 5.60
C VAL A 403 21.09 25.77 4.69
N PHE A 404 20.22 26.67 5.13
CA PHE A 404 19.06 27.16 4.39
C PHE A 404 19.44 28.37 3.56
N PHE A 405 18.68 28.64 2.53
CA PHE A 405 18.85 29.79 1.63
C PHE A 405 17.58 30.64 1.62
N ASP A 406 17.77 31.94 1.42
CA ASP A 406 16.65 32.87 1.21
C ASP A 406 16.08 32.73 -0.22
N ARG A 407 14.97 33.45 -0.51
CA ARG A 407 14.35 33.41 -1.84
C ARG A 407 15.24 33.95 -2.96
N GLN A 408 16.27 34.71 -2.64
CA GLN A 408 17.27 35.27 -3.56
C GLN A 408 18.47 34.31 -3.75
N GLY A 409 18.46 33.16 -3.05
CA GLY A 409 19.54 32.19 -3.11
C GLY A 409 20.76 32.54 -2.26
N ASN A 410 20.62 33.41 -1.23
CA ASN A 410 21.72 33.69 -0.30
C ASN A 410 21.66 32.72 0.88
N PRO A 411 22.80 32.15 1.32
CA PRO A 411 22.85 31.28 2.47
C PRO A 411 22.49 32.03 3.76
N LEU A 412 21.67 31.44 4.60
CA LEU A 412 21.33 31.97 5.91
C LEU A 412 22.40 31.59 6.94
N ALA A 413 22.76 32.53 7.79
CA ALA A 413 23.75 32.32 8.86
C ALA A 413 23.24 31.29 9.92
N SER A 414 21.95 31.09 10.01
CA SER A 414 21.29 30.15 10.94
C SER A 414 20.00 29.66 10.33
N PRO A 415 19.43 28.52 10.82
CA PRO A 415 18.12 28.07 10.39
C PRO A 415 17.05 29.15 10.57
N PRO A 416 15.95 29.15 9.81
CA PRO A 416 14.84 30.09 9.98
C PRO A 416 14.37 30.18 11.43
N ALA A 417 14.02 31.39 11.89
CA ALA A 417 13.70 31.65 13.29
C ALA A 417 12.59 30.73 13.89
N PRO A 418 11.51 30.35 13.16
CA PRO A 418 10.56 29.38 13.67
C PRO A 418 11.18 28.02 13.98
N LEU A 419 12.11 27.52 13.14
CA LEU A 419 12.81 26.25 13.36
C LEU A 419 13.69 26.31 14.60
N GLN A 420 14.41 27.43 14.81
CA GLN A 420 15.25 27.62 16.00
C GLN A 420 14.39 27.64 17.28
N ALA A 421 13.28 28.36 17.27
CA ALA A 421 12.34 28.43 18.40
C ALA A 421 11.75 27.05 18.71
N PHE A 422 11.38 26.29 17.69
CA PHE A 422 10.83 24.94 17.82
C PHE A 422 11.86 23.99 18.47
N VAL A 423 13.11 23.97 18.00
CA VAL A 423 14.19 23.16 18.60
C VAL A 423 14.42 23.56 20.06
N ALA A 424 14.46 24.86 20.36
CA ALA A 424 14.66 25.35 21.71
C ALA A 424 13.50 25.01 22.67
N ALA A 425 12.27 25.03 22.18
CA ALA A 425 11.09 24.65 22.98
C ALA A 425 11.10 23.15 23.31
N ARG A 426 11.45 22.31 22.34
CA ARG A 426 11.52 20.85 22.50
C ARG A 426 12.65 20.42 23.45
N ALA A 427 13.78 21.10 23.46
CA ALA A 427 14.89 20.82 24.38
C ALA A 427 14.51 21.04 25.87
N ARG A 428 13.41 21.72 26.14
CA ARG A 428 12.93 22.00 27.51
C ARG A 428 11.83 21.04 27.99
N LYS A 429 11.38 20.11 27.16
CA LYS A 429 10.32 19.15 27.54
C LYS A 429 10.82 18.23 28.64
N VAL A 430 10.10 18.22 29.77
CA VAL A 430 10.40 17.34 30.92
C VAL A 430 9.76 15.99 30.68
N GLU A 431 10.54 14.92 30.78
CA GLU A 431 10.03 13.54 30.73
C GLU A 431 9.50 13.13 32.10
N ILE A 432 8.27 12.64 32.12
CA ILE A 432 7.71 12.01 33.32
C ILE A 432 7.97 10.50 33.21
N PRO A 433 8.41 9.84 34.31
CA PRO A 433 8.50 8.40 34.38
C PRO A 433 7.10 7.80 34.22
N TYR A 434 6.98 6.87 33.27
CA TYR A 434 5.73 6.13 33.08
C TYR A 434 5.48 5.19 34.27
N THR A 435 4.24 5.15 34.77
CA THR A 435 3.77 4.21 35.78
C THR A 435 2.74 3.28 35.14
N PRO A 436 3.02 1.98 35.04
CA PRO A 436 2.06 1.02 34.51
C PRO A 436 0.76 0.96 35.29
N ALA A 437 -0.34 0.64 34.62
CA ALA A 437 -1.62 0.38 35.32
C ALA A 437 -1.44 -0.79 36.31
N PRO A 438 -1.98 -0.68 37.54
CA PRO A 438 -1.96 -1.78 38.49
C PRO A 438 -2.67 -3.01 37.91
N ASP A 439 -2.12 -4.19 38.17
CA ASP A 439 -2.70 -5.48 37.71
C ASP A 439 -2.91 -5.60 36.21
N ALA A 440 -2.15 -4.83 35.43
CA ALA A 440 -2.22 -4.84 33.95
C ALA A 440 -1.76 -6.18 33.42
N ASN A 441 -2.65 -6.90 32.72
CA ASN A 441 -2.32 -8.11 31.99
C ASN A 441 -2.52 -7.86 30.48
N LEU A 442 -1.43 -7.98 29.71
CA LEU A 442 -1.40 -7.88 28.23
C LEU A 442 -1.04 -9.22 27.58
N ASP A 443 -1.35 -10.32 28.24
CA ASP A 443 -1.10 -11.66 27.69
C ASP A 443 -1.95 -11.90 26.45
N ALA A 444 -1.43 -12.72 25.52
CA ALA A 444 -2.16 -13.14 24.35
C ALA A 444 -3.40 -13.95 24.75
N VAL A 445 -4.51 -13.66 24.08
CA VAL A 445 -5.78 -14.37 24.24
C VAL A 445 -6.03 -15.28 23.05
N THR A 446 -6.45 -16.52 23.29
CA THR A 446 -6.88 -17.46 22.25
C THR A 446 -8.30 -17.87 22.53
N GLU A 447 -9.24 -17.35 21.77
CA GLU A 447 -10.67 -17.62 21.94
C GLU A 447 -11.47 -17.45 20.64
N GLN A 448 -12.74 -17.87 20.67
CA GLN A 448 -13.67 -17.59 19.61
C GLN A 448 -14.02 -16.10 19.62
N VAL A 449 -13.69 -15.39 18.56
CA VAL A 449 -13.97 -13.95 18.40
C VAL A 449 -14.72 -13.66 17.13
N SER A 450 -15.39 -12.51 17.08
CA SER A 450 -15.83 -11.91 15.84
C SER A 450 -14.95 -10.69 15.52
N LEU A 451 -14.44 -10.64 14.30
CA LEU A 451 -13.61 -9.54 13.79
C LEU A 451 -14.33 -8.88 12.62
N VAL A 452 -14.53 -7.57 12.65
CA VAL A 452 -14.89 -6.79 11.46
C VAL A 452 -13.66 -6.02 11.02
N LEU A 453 -13.05 -6.49 9.92
CA LEU A 453 -11.87 -5.89 9.32
C LEU A 453 -12.31 -4.84 8.31
N HIS A 454 -11.79 -3.64 8.41
CA HIS A 454 -12.13 -2.56 7.50
C HIS A 454 -10.99 -1.55 7.37
N ALA A 455 -11.07 -0.69 6.37
CA ALA A 455 -10.03 0.29 6.10
C ALA A 455 -10.64 1.64 5.69
N SER A 456 -9.94 2.73 6.00
CA SER A 456 -10.21 4.06 5.46
C SER A 456 -9.37 4.28 4.18
N PRO A 457 -9.93 5.07 3.24
CA PRO A 457 -11.20 5.79 3.29
C PRO A 457 -12.42 4.91 2.93
N ASP A 458 -12.21 3.63 2.68
CA ASP A 458 -13.13 2.73 1.97
C ASP A 458 -14.43 2.48 2.76
N ALA A 459 -14.29 1.95 3.98
CA ALA A 459 -15.40 1.58 4.85
C ALA A 459 -15.19 2.02 6.31
N GLY A 460 -14.19 2.86 6.57
CA GLY A 460 -13.82 3.30 7.92
C GLY A 460 -15.01 3.91 8.65
N TRP A 461 -15.60 4.95 8.08
CA TRP A 461 -16.73 5.63 8.68
C TRP A 461 -17.98 4.76 8.78
N ALA A 462 -18.32 4.02 7.74
CA ALA A 462 -19.52 3.20 7.75
C ALA A 462 -19.52 2.20 8.92
N GLU A 463 -18.39 1.50 9.15
CA GLU A 463 -18.26 0.54 10.23
C GLU A 463 -18.13 1.20 11.61
N LEU A 464 -17.44 2.34 11.71
CA LEU A 464 -17.38 3.13 12.94
C LEU A 464 -18.77 3.65 13.32
N SER A 465 -19.55 4.16 12.37
CA SER A 465 -20.93 4.60 12.60
C SER A 465 -21.82 3.48 13.12
N ASN A 466 -21.72 2.29 12.50
CA ASN A 466 -22.44 1.11 12.97
C ASN A 466 -22.02 0.69 14.39
N PHE A 467 -20.71 0.77 14.69
CA PHE A 467 -20.19 0.48 16.02
C PHE A 467 -20.74 1.46 17.07
N ILE A 468 -20.74 2.76 16.79
CA ILE A 468 -21.27 3.81 17.68
C ILE A 468 -22.78 3.64 17.87
N ALA A 469 -23.54 3.41 16.80
CA ALA A 469 -24.99 3.20 16.87
C ALA A 469 -25.37 1.96 17.70
N GLY A 470 -24.46 1.02 17.87
CA GLY A 470 -24.66 -0.18 18.69
C GLY A 470 -24.47 0.02 20.20
N VAL A 471 -24.13 1.21 20.69
CA VAL A 471 -23.95 1.49 22.13
C VAL A 471 -25.29 1.40 22.87
N ARG A 472 -25.34 0.60 23.93
CA ARG A 472 -26.54 0.38 24.74
C ARG A 472 -26.42 0.93 26.15
N GLU A 473 -25.25 0.83 26.75
CA GLU A 473 -25.00 1.21 28.16
C GLU A 473 -23.86 2.21 28.30
N GLU A 474 -22.68 1.88 27.75
CA GLU A 474 -21.47 2.68 27.95
C GLU A 474 -20.52 2.60 26.75
N LEU A 475 -19.84 3.72 26.50
CA LEU A 475 -18.69 3.80 25.61
C LEU A 475 -17.51 4.43 26.34
N VAL A 476 -16.36 3.76 26.36
CA VAL A 476 -15.10 4.27 26.93
C VAL A 476 -14.10 4.49 25.80
N VAL A 477 -13.64 5.72 25.64
CA VAL A 477 -12.84 6.15 24.48
C VAL A 477 -11.52 6.74 24.95
N GLY A 478 -10.42 6.25 24.39
CA GLY A 478 -9.14 6.91 24.35
C GLY A 478 -8.85 7.35 22.92
N MET A 479 -8.70 8.65 22.69
CA MET A 479 -8.56 9.19 21.35
C MET A 479 -7.55 10.34 21.32
N TYR A 480 -6.78 10.42 20.22
CA TYR A 480 -5.82 11.50 20.03
C TYR A 480 -6.51 12.80 19.58
N ASP A 481 -7.41 12.70 18.58
CA ASP A 481 -8.06 13.83 17.92
C ASP A 481 -9.53 13.47 17.59
N PHE A 482 -10.49 14.28 18.04
CA PHE A 482 -11.92 14.13 17.80
C PHE A 482 -12.52 15.45 17.29
N THR A 483 -12.35 15.72 15.99
CA THR A 483 -12.63 17.01 15.37
C THR A 483 -13.63 16.94 14.22
N SER A 484 -14.31 15.80 14.03
CA SER A 484 -15.28 15.59 12.96
C SER A 484 -16.72 15.77 13.44
N GLU A 485 -17.50 16.62 12.74
CA GLU A 485 -18.90 16.91 13.06
C GLU A 485 -19.82 15.70 12.82
N HIS A 486 -19.59 14.92 11.76
CA HIS A 486 -20.45 13.75 11.49
C HIS A 486 -20.24 12.63 12.53
N ILE A 487 -19.03 12.48 13.06
CA ILE A 487 -18.77 11.54 14.16
C ILE A 487 -19.39 12.04 15.47
N LEU A 488 -19.26 13.34 15.76
CA LEU A 488 -19.90 13.95 16.93
C LEU A 488 -21.42 13.77 16.89
N THR A 489 -22.04 14.04 15.75
CA THR A 489 -23.48 13.87 15.51
C THR A 489 -23.91 12.41 15.70
N ALA A 490 -23.10 11.45 15.26
CA ALA A 490 -23.39 10.01 15.46
C ALA A 490 -23.32 9.63 16.95
N VAL A 491 -22.30 10.10 17.66
CA VAL A 491 -22.19 9.90 19.11
C VAL A 491 -23.40 10.53 19.84
N GLU A 492 -23.72 11.79 19.57
CA GLU A 492 -24.88 12.45 20.19
C GLU A 492 -26.20 11.71 19.91
N SER A 493 -26.34 11.15 18.73
CA SER A 493 -27.54 10.38 18.32
C SER A 493 -27.62 9.03 19.04
N ALA A 494 -26.50 8.34 19.19
CA ALA A 494 -26.42 7.06 19.90
C ALA A 494 -26.67 7.19 21.40
N PHE A 495 -26.42 8.37 21.98
CA PHE A 495 -26.58 8.66 23.43
C PHE A 495 -27.90 9.39 23.75
N ALA A 496 -28.97 9.10 23.03
CA ALA A 496 -30.29 9.70 23.26
C ALA A 496 -30.98 9.21 24.56
N GLY A 497 -30.59 8.07 25.10
CA GLY A 497 -31.11 7.49 26.35
C GLY A 497 -30.20 7.72 27.56
N ASP A 498 -29.99 6.66 28.36
CA ASP A 498 -29.22 6.70 29.61
C ASP A 498 -27.76 6.27 29.42
N GLN A 499 -27.29 6.11 28.18
CA GLN A 499 -25.92 5.68 27.88
C GLN A 499 -24.89 6.67 28.44
N LYS A 500 -23.76 6.13 28.89
CA LYS A 500 -22.64 6.88 29.47
C LYS A 500 -21.45 6.91 28.53
N LEU A 501 -20.79 8.07 28.45
CA LEU A 501 -19.57 8.27 27.66
C LEU A 501 -18.41 8.70 28.55
N THR A 502 -17.33 7.92 28.55
CA THR A 502 -16.04 8.33 29.13
C THR A 502 -15.08 8.61 27.98
N LEU A 503 -14.48 9.81 27.95
CA LEU A 503 -13.61 10.25 26.86
C LEU A 503 -12.31 10.85 27.41
N THR A 504 -11.18 10.28 27.04
CA THR A 504 -9.85 10.85 27.26
C THR A 504 -9.27 11.29 25.91
N LEU A 505 -8.99 12.57 25.75
CA LEU A 505 -8.32 13.15 24.61
C LEU A 505 -6.88 13.55 24.97
N ASP A 506 -6.00 13.66 23.95
CA ASP A 506 -4.59 14.01 24.18
C ASP A 506 -4.46 15.38 24.87
N HIS A 507 -4.81 16.45 24.20
CA HIS A 507 -4.82 17.81 24.73
C HIS A 507 -5.75 18.72 23.91
N PRO A 508 -6.09 19.90 24.38
CA PRO A 508 -6.84 20.85 23.58
C PRO A 508 -6.03 21.25 22.33
N ALA A 509 -6.45 20.81 21.18
CA ALA A 509 -5.84 21.13 19.90
C ALA A 509 -6.79 21.98 19.05
N LYS A 510 -6.24 22.95 18.32
CA LYS A 510 -6.98 23.72 17.30
C LYS A 510 -6.54 23.26 15.92
N ASN A 511 -7.48 22.67 15.18
CA ASN A 511 -7.27 22.37 13.78
C ASN A 511 -8.11 23.33 12.92
N PRO A 512 -7.50 24.25 12.15
CA PRO A 512 -8.23 25.25 11.39
C PRO A 512 -9.01 24.67 10.21
N THR A 513 -8.76 23.43 9.83
CA THR A 513 -9.47 22.72 8.75
C THR A 513 -10.46 21.68 9.26
N ALA A 514 -10.53 21.47 10.58
CA ALA A 514 -11.50 20.62 11.23
C ALA A 514 -12.88 21.31 11.29
N ASP A 515 -13.94 20.52 11.46
CA ASP A 515 -15.29 21.03 11.63
C ASP A 515 -15.42 21.73 12.99
N GLN A 516 -14.82 21.15 14.03
CA GLN A 516 -14.72 21.73 15.37
C GLN A 516 -13.35 21.41 16.01
N THR A 517 -13.05 22.08 17.12
CA THR A 517 -11.89 21.73 17.96
C THR A 517 -12.24 20.64 18.95
N ASP A 518 -11.23 19.95 19.50
CA ASP A 518 -11.41 18.97 20.59
C ASP A 518 -12.09 19.59 21.82
N GLU A 519 -11.78 20.86 22.13
CA GLU A 519 -12.46 21.61 23.21
C GLU A 519 -13.95 21.83 22.92
N GLN A 520 -14.32 22.12 21.66
CA GLN A 520 -15.73 22.23 21.27
C GLN A 520 -16.43 20.88 21.38
N THR A 521 -15.80 19.80 20.90
CA THR A 521 -16.31 18.42 21.05
C THR A 521 -16.61 18.10 22.52
N GLN A 522 -15.67 18.33 23.43
CA GLN A 522 -15.92 18.09 24.87
C GLN A 522 -17.02 19.00 25.44
N THR A 523 -17.07 20.25 25.01
CA THR A 523 -18.09 21.20 25.44
C THR A 523 -19.49 20.78 24.99
N ASP A 524 -19.64 20.38 23.72
CA ASP A 524 -20.93 19.98 23.16
C ASP A 524 -21.40 18.64 23.74
N LEU A 525 -20.51 17.68 23.93
CA LEU A 525 -20.81 16.42 24.62
C LEU A 525 -21.21 16.67 26.09
N SER A 526 -20.51 17.52 26.81
CA SER A 526 -20.85 17.88 28.19
C SER A 526 -22.22 18.54 28.28
N LYS A 527 -22.54 19.45 27.37
CA LYS A 527 -23.84 20.11 27.31
C LYS A 527 -24.98 19.15 26.96
N LYS A 528 -24.72 18.21 26.03
CA LYS A 528 -25.72 17.24 25.53
C LYS A 528 -26.01 16.12 26.52
N LEU A 529 -24.97 15.59 27.12
CA LEU A 529 -25.05 14.37 27.97
C LEU A 529 -25.13 14.69 29.46
N GLY A 530 -24.70 15.88 29.93
CA GLY A 530 -24.67 16.27 31.31
C GLY A 530 -23.84 15.30 32.19
N GLU A 531 -24.42 14.79 33.29
CA GLU A 531 -23.74 13.86 34.20
C GLU A 531 -23.38 12.49 33.58
N ARG A 532 -23.87 12.21 32.39
CA ARG A 532 -23.55 10.98 31.65
C ARG A 532 -22.24 11.09 30.84
N PHE A 533 -21.65 12.28 30.80
CA PHE A 533 -20.38 12.54 30.12
C PHE A 533 -19.25 12.72 31.13
N ALA A 534 -18.20 11.94 30.98
CA ALA A 534 -16.96 12.06 31.75
C ALA A 534 -15.80 12.32 30.77
N GLY A 535 -15.42 13.59 30.62
CA GLY A 535 -14.35 14.02 29.71
C GLY A 535 -13.10 14.49 30.42
N THR A 536 -11.91 14.17 29.91
CA THR A 536 -10.64 14.66 30.43
C THR A 536 -9.59 14.82 29.35
N TRP A 537 -8.47 15.46 29.71
CA TRP A 537 -7.27 15.60 28.86
C TRP A 537 -6.12 14.79 29.44
N ALA A 538 -5.39 14.07 28.60
CA ALA A 538 -4.26 13.22 28.99
C ALA A 538 -2.99 14.04 29.24
N LEU A 539 -3.09 15.09 30.01
CA LEU A 539 -1.96 15.93 30.39
C LEU A 539 -1.92 16.16 31.89
N THR A 540 -0.74 16.32 32.46
CA THR A 540 -0.55 16.86 33.80
C THR A 540 -0.08 18.30 33.65
N ASN A 541 -0.48 19.14 34.56
CA ASN A 541 -0.02 20.51 34.57
C ASN A 541 0.63 20.85 35.92
N ALA A 542 1.92 20.57 35.99
CA ALA A 542 2.71 20.97 37.14
C ALA A 542 3.20 22.44 37.02
N ASP A 543 3.32 22.99 35.79
CA ASP A 543 3.72 24.37 35.53
C ASP A 543 2.99 24.90 34.30
N PRO A 544 2.22 26.00 34.41
CA PRO A 544 1.52 26.62 33.27
C PRO A 544 2.44 27.05 32.15
N LYS A 545 3.73 27.21 32.41
CA LYS A 545 4.75 27.54 31.40
C LYS A 545 5.40 26.34 30.76
N ALA A 546 5.17 25.14 31.29
CA ALA A 546 5.70 23.89 30.81
C ALA A 546 4.68 22.77 31.07
N PRO A 547 3.61 22.65 30.27
CA PRO A 547 2.64 21.58 30.42
C PRO A 547 3.34 20.24 30.28
N VAL A 548 2.96 19.31 31.14
CA VAL A 548 3.58 18.01 31.20
C VAL A 548 2.50 16.97 30.91
N TRP A 549 2.76 16.13 29.94
CA TRP A 549 1.88 15.04 29.58
C TRP A 549 1.99 13.91 30.62
N ILE A 550 0.90 13.17 30.84
CA ILE A 550 0.92 11.93 31.60
C ILE A 550 1.82 10.90 30.94
N TYR A 551 1.80 10.90 29.61
CA TYR A 551 2.73 10.13 28.79
C TYR A 551 3.76 11.07 28.18
N PRO A 552 5.02 10.66 28.06
CA PRO A 552 6.12 11.58 27.77
C PRO A 552 5.94 12.45 26.53
N ASN A 553 5.20 11.97 25.52
CA ASN A 553 5.07 12.70 24.27
C ASN A 553 3.64 12.90 23.79
N ALA A 554 2.80 11.86 23.79
CA ALA A 554 1.43 11.94 23.33
C ALA A 554 0.53 10.83 23.86
N TYR A 555 -0.75 11.14 24.02
CA TYR A 555 -1.82 10.17 24.18
C TYR A 555 -2.39 9.82 22.81
N HIS A 556 -1.63 9.03 22.05
CA HIS A 556 -1.86 8.81 20.63
C HIS A 556 -2.72 7.57 20.31
N ILE A 557 -3.39 7.02 21.33
CA ILE A 557 -4.27 5.85 21.23
C ILE A 557 -5.55 6.15 20.42
N LYS A 558 -6.08 5.15 19.74
CA LYS A 558 -7.35 5.21 19.04
C LYS A 558 -8.13 3.93 19.29
N VAL A 559 -8.73 3.88 20.49
CA VAL A 559 -9.52 2.74 20.96
C VAL A 559 -10.82 3.25 21.56
N ALA A 560 -11.92 2.59 21.18
CA ALA A 560 -13.23 2.80 21.78
C ALA A 560 -13.81 1.45 22.23
N VAL A 561 -14.13 1.29 23.51
CA VAL A 561 -14.70 0.07 24.07
C VAL A 561 -16.18 0.29 24.34
N ARG A 562 -17.02 -0.51 23.69
CA ARG A 562 -18.47 -0.52 23.84
C ARG A 562 -18.85 -1.64 24.81
N GLU A 563 -19.56 -1.29 25.87
CA GLU A 563 -19.90 -2.18 26.98
C GLU A 563 -18.63 -2.85 27.56
N ASP A 564 -18.63 -4.17 27.75
CA ASP A 564 -17.48 -4.94 28.20
C ASP A 564 -17.09 -6.09 27.21
N ASP A 565 -17.64 -6.07 26.00
CA ASP A 565 -17.54 -7.19 25.09
C ASP A 565 -17.04 -6.84 23.68
N THR A 566 -17.09 -5.59 23.28
CA THR A 566 -16.75 -5.19 21.93
C THR A 566 -15.94 -3.89 21.92
N PHE A 567 -14.89 -3.83 21.11
CA PHE A 567 -14.11 -2.62 20.93
C PHE A 567 -13.72 -2.39 19.47
N TRP A 568 -13.56 -1.12 19.13
CA TRP A 568 -12.96 -0.64 17.90
C TRP A 568 -11.54 -0.18 18.17
N LEU A 569 -10.59 -0.60 17.31
CA LEU A 569 -9.19 -0.19 17.37
C LEU A 569 -8.74 0.22 15.96
N SER A 570 -7.98 1.30 15.87
CA SER A 570 -7.63 1.93 14.60
C SER A 570 -6.23 2.54 14.60
N SER A 571 -5.69 2.69 13.40
CA SER A 571 -4.54 3.57 13.15
C SER A 571 -4.96 5.03 12.99
N GLY A 572 -6.23 5.33 12.69
CA GLY A 572 -6.78 6.65 12.37
C GLY A 572 -7.60 7.27 13.50
N ASN A 573 -7.63 8.60 13.53
CA ASN A 573 -8.36 9.43 14.50
C ASN A 573 -9.86 9.55 14.16
N TRP A 574 -10.59 10.28 15.00
CA TRP A 574 -11.98 10.69 14.77
C TRP A 574 -12.03 12.08 14.11
N ASN A 575 -11.42 12.18 12.92
CA ASN A 575 -11.40 13.37 12.09
C ASN A 575 -11.78 13.06 10.63
N ASN A 576 -11.97 14.09 9.82
CA ASN A 576 -12.48 13.96 8.44
C ASN A 576 -11.51 13.27 7.49
N SER A 577 -10.21 13.36 7.70
CA SER A 577 -9.25 12.72 6.82
C SER A 577 -9.11 11.21 7.08
N ASN A 578 -9.21 10.80 8.37
CA ASN A 578 -9.10 9.39 8.74
C ASN A 578 -10.42 8.62 8.62
N GLN A 579 -11.57 9.29 8.84
CA GLN A 579 -12.91 8.72 8.78
C GLN A 579 -13.82 9.51 7.83
N PRO A 580 -13.49 9.59 6.52
CA PRO A 580 -14.29 10.37 5.58
C PRO A 580 -15.67 9.73 5.37
N GLU A 581 -16.70 10.58 5.18
CA GLU A 581 -18.04 10.14 4.86
C GLU A 581 -18.16 9.77 3.38
N ILE A 582 -17.75 8.54 3.04
CA ILE A 582 -17.77 8.03 1.68
C ILE A 582 -19.16 7.49 1.34
N ASP A 583 -19.80 8.08 0.33
CA ASP A 583 -21.03 7.59 -0.26
C ASP A 583 -20.76 6.92 -1.61
N LEU A 584 -20.81 5.59 -1.63
CA LEU A 584 -20.59 4.80 -2.84
C LEU A 584 -21.75 4.85 -3.85
N SER A 585 -22.87 5.53 -3.53
CA SER A 585 -23.92 5.79 -4.51
C SER A 585 -23.49 6.84 -5.55
N ASP A 586 -22.55 7.74 -5.18
CA ASP A 586 -21.84 8.63 -6.11
C ASP A 586 -20.33 8.29 -6.12
N VAL A 587 -19.96 7.35 -6.96
CA VAL A 587 -18.58 6.85 -7.07
C VAL A 587 -17.58 7.95 -7.46
N ALA A 588 -18.00 8.95 -8.25
CA ALA A 588 -17.12 10.04 -8.67
C ALA A 588 -16.81 10.98 -7.50
N ALA A 589 -17.81 11.37 -6.72
CA ALA A 589 -17.61 12.15 -5.51
C ALA A 589 -16.82 11.37 -4.45
N ALA A 590 -17.14 10.08 -4.27
CA ALA A 590 -16.43 9.18 -3.38
C ALA A 590 -14.93 9.11 -3.68
N ARG A 591 -14.55 8.93 -4.94
CA ARG A 591 -13.14 8.92 -5.38
C ARG A 591 -12.45 10.24 -5.09
N LYS A 592 -13.07 11.37 -5.42
CA LYS A 592 -12.51 12.69 -5.18
C LYS A 592 -12.29 12.98 -3.69
N LEU A 593 -13.18 12.51 -2.84
CA LEU A 593 -13.02 12.59 -1.38
C LEU A 593 -11.90 11.66 -0.90
N ALA A 594 -11.88 10.43 -1.38
CA ALA A 594 -10.86 9.44 -1.03
C ALA A 594 -9.43 9.84 -1.42
N GLU A 595 -9.25 10.61 -2.50
CA GLU A 595 -7.94 11.16 -2.90
C GLU A 595 -7.33 12.09 -1.84
N LYS A 596 -8.17 12.71 -1.02
CA LYS A 596 -7.77 13.65 0.04
C LYS A 596 -7.76 13.02 1.43
N SER A 597 -8.18 11.77 1.53
CA SER A 597 -8.38 11.08 2.79
C SER A 597 -7.25 10.08 3.05
N ASP A 598 -7.02 9.80 4.31
CA ASP A 598 -5.95 8.94 4.76
C ASP A 598 -6.27 7.45 4.56
N ARG A 599 -5.23 6.67 4.27
CA ARG A 599 -5.26 5.22 4.35
C ARG A 599 -5.00 4.82 5.80
N ASP A 600 -6.00 4.19 6.42
CA ASP A 600 -5.93 3.63 7.77
C ASP A 600 -6.48 2.19 7.79
N TRP A 601 -6.01 1.39 8.74
CA TRP A 601 -6.56 0.06 9.03
C TRP A 601 -7.27 0.07 10.36
N HIS A 602 -8.40 -0.65 10.40
CA HIS A 602 -9.28 -0.71 11.56
C HIS A 602 -9.75 -2.13 11.81
N VAL A 603 -10.09 -2.41 13.06
CA VAL A 603 -10.73 -3.65 13.44
C VAL A 603 -11.75 -3.41 14.55
N ILE A 604 -12.95 -4.00 14.42
CA ILE A 604 -13.88 -4.15 15.53
C ILE A 604 -13.77 -5.59 16.01
N VAL A 605 -13.53 -5.75 17.29
CA VAL A 605 -13.33 -7.07 17.91
C VAL A 605 -14.42 -7.28 18.95
N THR A 606 -15.19 -8.36 18.81
CA THR A 606 -16.07 -8.85 19.85
C THR A 606 -15.37 -9.96 20.61
N SER A 607 -14.89 -9.61 21.80
CA SER A 607 -14.16 -10.44 22.75
C SER A 607 -14.26 -9.83 24.15
N LYS A 608 -14.89 -10.53 25.06
CA LYS A 608 -15.06 -10.02 26.43
C LYS A 608 -13.70 -9.86 27.14
N ALA A 609 -12.78 -10.77 26.95
CA ALA A 609 -11.47 -10.72 27.57
C ALA A 609 -10.67 -9.48 27.12
N LEU A 610 -10.56 -9.27 25.80
CA LEU A 610 -9.82 -8.14 25.23
C LEU A 610 -10.53 -6.81 25.49
N ALA A 611 -11.86 -6.74 25.35
CA ALA A 611 -12.63 -5.52 25.61
C ALA A 611 -12.51 -5.08 27.08
N SER A 612 -12.68 -6.01 28.02
CA SER A 612 -12.52 -5.72 29.45
C SER A 612 -11.10 -5.23 29.79
N MET A 613 -10.09 -5.81 29.13
CA MET A 613 -8.70 -5.39 29.31
C MET A 613 -8.48 -3.95 28.81
N PHE A 614 -8.83 -3.64 27.56
CA PHE A 614 -8.70 -2.29 27.02
C PHE A 614 -9.53 -1.28 27.83
N ARG A 615 -10.73 -1.66 28.25
CA ARG A 615 -11.55 -0.82 29.13
C ARG A 615 -10.84 -0.48 30.44
N ALA A 616 -10.22 -1.47 31.12
CA ALA A 616 -9.48 -1.24 32.34
C ALA A 616 -8.31 -0.26 32.16
N PHE A 617 -7.56 -0.39 31.06
CA PHE A 617 -6.49 0.55 30.74
C PHE A 617 -7.01 1.97 30.44
N LEU A 618 -8.06 2.10 29.64
CA LEU A 618 -8.65 3.41 29.33
C LEU A 618 -9.26 4.07 30.55
N GLN A 619 -9.88 3.31 31.46
CA GLN A 619 -10.40 3.83 32.72
C GLN A 619 -9.28 4.26 33.67
N HIS A 620 -8.17 3.53 33.71
CA HIS A 620 -6.98 3.93 34.46
C HIS A 620 -6.39 5.22 33.86
N ASP A 621 -6.21 5.31 32.55
CA ASP A 621 -5.71 6.50 31.85
C ASP A 621 -6.62 7.71 32.16
N TYR A 622 -7.95 7.51 32.11
CA TYR A 622 -8.91 8.55 32.49
C TYR A 622 -8.73 9.02 33.96
N ALA A 623 -8.66 8.08 34.90
CA ALA A 623 -8.55 8.41 36.33
C ALA A 623 -7.27 9.21 36.61
N VAL A 624 -6.12 8.75 36.16
CA VAL A 624 -4.84 9.46 36.33
C VAL A 624 -4.88 10.85 35.70
N SER A 625 -5.47 10.99 34.52
CA SER A 625 -5.58 12.26 33.80
C SER A 625 -6.53 13.23 34.52
N HIS A 626 -7.68 12.72 34.95
CA HIS A 626 -8.70 13.51 35.61
C HIS A 626 -8.21 14.04 36.94
N ASP A 627 -7.56 13.20 37.78
CA ASP A 627 -7.00 13.58 39.07
C ASP A 627 -5.90 14.65 38.90
N ALA A 628 -4.99 14.48 37.95
CA ALA A 628 -3.93 15.44 37.66
C ALA A 628 -4.49 16.83 37.26
N ILE A 629 -5.54 16.85 36.41
CA ILE A 629 -6.19 18.11 35.99
C ILE A 629 -6.94 18.75 37.15
N THR A 630 -7.61 17.96 38.00
CA THR A 630 -8.34 18.44 39.16
C THR A 630 -7.39 19.07 40.16
N ASP A 631 -6.25 18.45 40.43
CA ASP A 631 -5.21 18.97 41.32
C ASP A 631 -4.61 20.27 40.76
N ALA A 632 -4.34 20.35 39.43
CA ALA A 632 -3.85 21.56 38.80
C ALA A 632 -4.83 22.73 38.96
N LYS A 633 -6.12 22.50 38.70
CA LYS A 633 -7.17 23.51 38.87
C LYS A 633 -7.29 23.96 40.31
N ALA A 634 -7.21 23.05 41.29
CA ALA A 634 -7.22 23.36 42.73
C ALA A 634 -6.03 24.26 43.14
N GLN A 635 -4.92 24.16 42.44
CA GLN A 635 -3.73 25.00 42.64
C GLN A 635 -3.79 26.34 41.85
N GLY A 636 -4.89 26.60 41.14
CA GLY A 636 -5.07 27.82 40.35
C GLY A 636 -4.23 27.84 39.06
N LEU A 637 -3.82 26.65 38.56
CA LEU A 637 -3.12 26.50 37.31
C LEU A 637 -4.13 26.39 36.16
N ASP A 638 -3.97 27.25 35.14
CA ASP A 638 -4.73 27.10 33.92
C ASP A 638 -4.18 25.93 33.10
N ILE A 639 -5.07 25.11 32.54
CA ILE A 639 -4.72 24.16 31.51
C ILE A 639 -4.31 25.01 30.28
N PRO A 640 -3.08 24.88 29.75
CA PRO A 640 -2.67 25.67 28.61
C PRO A 640 -3.67 25.47 27.47
N GLY A 641 -4.31 26.55 27.07
CA GLY A 641 -5.08 26.54 25.84
C GLY A 641 -4.17 26.15 24.67
N ALA A 642 -4.74 25.51 23.72
CA ALA A 642 -4.08 24.96 22.55
C ALA A 642 -2.90 25.80 22.04
N GLY A 643 -1.72 25.30 22.19
CA GLY A 643 -0.61 25.72 21.38
C GLY A 643 -0.87 25.27 19.95
N ASN A 644 -0.81 26.19 19.03
CA ASN A 644 -0.78 26.03 17.60
C ASN A 644 -1.56 24.87 16.95
N ALA A 645 -2.47 25.27 16.08
CA ALA A 645 -3.30 24.43 15.23
C ALA A 645 -2.59 23.24 14.61
N ALA A 646 -3.15 22.07 14.78
CA ALA A 646 -2.90 20.95 13.85
C ALA A 646 -3.34 21.44 12.47
N LEU A 647 -2.39 21.50 11.54
CA LEU A 647 -2.67 21.91 10.17
C LEU A 647 -2.98 20.62 9.39
N ASP A 648 -4.25 20.45 9.05
CA ASP A 648 -4.57 19.65 7.86
C ASP A 648 -3.93 20.38 6.68
N VAL A 649 -2.80 19.89 6.28
CA VAL A 649 -2.09 20.43 5.14
C VAL A 649 -2.71 19.79 3.92
N PRO A 650 -3.43 20.53 3.05
CA PRO A 650 -3.69 20.06 1.71
C PRO A 650 -2.32 19.90 1.07
N ILE A 651 -1.83 18.69 1.05
CA ILE A 651 -0.57 18.37 0.42
C ILE A 651 -0.91 18.21 -1.04
N GLU A 652 -0.29 19.04 -1.88
CA GLU A 652 -0.29 18.78 -3.30
C GLU A 652 0.17 17.33 -3.45
N ALA A 653 -0.76 16.48 -3.92
CA ALA A 653 -0.50 15.09 -4.15
C ALA A 653 0.75 15.03 -5.03
N PHE A 654 1.80 14.31 -4.60
CA PHE A 654 2.75 13.79 -5.55
C PHE A 654 1.91 13.24 -6.69
N ALA A 655 2.34 13.45 -7.95
CA ALA A 655 1.69 12.84 -9.09
C ALA A 655 1.76 11.31 -8.89
N ALA A 656 0.90 10.82 -7.99
CA ALA A 656 0.68 9.42 -7.75
C ALA A 656 0.18 8.86 -9.07
N GLY A 657 0.64 7.69 -9.41
CA GLY A 657 0.18 6.99 -10.59
C GLY A 657 -1.34 7.11 -10.68
N LYS A 658 -1.86 7.49 -11.84
CA LYS A 658 -3.28 7.82 -12.11
C LYS A 658 -4.25 6.62 -12.01
N ALA A 659 -3.87 5.55 -11.30
CA ALA A 659 -4.79 4.45 -11.08
C ALA A 659 -5.91 4.89 -10.13
N PRO A 660 -7.18 4.69 -10.48
CA PRO A 660 -8.27 5.04 -9.59
C PRO A 660 -8.17 4.21 -8.31
N ARG A 661 -8.27 4.88 -7.16
CA ARG A 661 -8.28 4.21 -5.85
C ARG A 661 -9.43 3.19 -5.81
N GLN A 662 -9.11 1.97 -5.41
CA GLN A 662 -10.09 0.92 -5.20
C GLN A 662 -10.70 1.05 -3.80
N PHE A 663 -11.99 0.77 -3.67
CA PHE A 663 -12.68 0.67 -2.39
C PHE A 663 -12.79 -0.79 -1.96
N PHE A 664 -12.33 -1.09 -0.75
CA PHE A 664 -12.37 -2.42 -0.15
C PHE A 664 -13.56 -2.52 0.80
N ALA A 665 -14.44 -3.49 0.55
CA ALA A 665 -15.55 -3.76 1.44
C ALA A 665 -15.05 -4.32 2.78
N PRO A 666 -15.75 -4.07 3.89
CA PRO A 666 -15.41 -4.66 5.18
C PRO A 666 -15.57 -6.18 5.12
N ARG A 667 -14.80 -6.89 5.94
CA ARG A 667 -14.88 -8.36 6.04
C ARG A 667 -15.13 -8.78 7.47
N THR A 668 -16.20 -9.52 7.72
CA THR A 668 -16.49 -10.12 9.01
C THR A 668 -15.93 -11.54 9.05
N LEU A 669 -15.19 -11.86 10.11
CA LEU A 669 -14.68 -13.20 10.41
C LEU A 669 -15.22 -13.64 11.77
N SER A 670 -15.46 -14.93 11.94
CA SER A 670 -15.83 -15.52 13.21
C SER A 670 -15.05 -16.83 13.35
N ASP A 671 -14.01 -16.81 14.15
CA ASP A 671 -13.07 -17.93 14.28
C ASP A 671 -12.39 -17.93 15.65
N THR A 672 -11.76 -19.04 16.00
CA THR A 672 -10.85 -19.12 17.14
C THR A 672 -9.46 -18.66 16.72
N VAL A 673 -9.08 -17.49 17.18
CA VAL A 673 -7.78 -16.90 16.83
C VAL A 673 -6.99 -16.50 18.08
N GLN A 674 -5.68 -16.51 17.96
CA GLN A 674 -4.80 -15.92 18.97
C GLN A 674 -4.61 -14.43 18.63
N ILE A 675 -4.85 -13.58 19.62
CA ILE A 675 -4.66 -12.13 19.53
C ILE A 675 -3.74 -11.69 20.66
N GLN A 676 -2.63 -11.03 20.31
CA GLN A 676 -1.72 -10.37 21.23
C GLN A 676 -2.07 -8.89 21.29
N PRO A 677 -2.60 -8.37 22.40
CA PRO A 677 -2.79 -6.95 22.60
C PRO A 677 -1.45 -6.24 22.80
N LEU A 678 -1.35 -5.04 22.23
CA LEU A 678 -0.16 -4.20 22.31
C LEU A 678 -0.52 -2.85 22.92
N LEU A 679 0.28 -2.40 23.85
CA LEU A 679 0.26 -1.03 24.37
C LEU A 679 1.69 -0.48 24.44
N THR A 680 1.84 0.78 24.10
CA THR A 680 3.06 1.55 24.39
C THR A 680 2.77 2.44 25.62
N PRO A 681 3.70 2.57 26.55
CA PRO A 681 5.06 2.03 26.55
C PRO A 681 5.20 0.60 27.12
N ASP A 682 4.12 -0.12 27.37
CA ASP A 682 4.07 -1.36 28.16
C ASP A 682 4.79 -2.56 27.48
N ASN A 683 4.29 -3.03 26.32
CA ASN A 683 4.74 -4.28 25.73
C ASN A 683 5.00 -4.26 24.20
N TYR A 684 4.81 -3.14 23.54
CA TYR A 684 4.89 -3.06 22.06
C TYR A 684 6.22 -3.55 21.50
N GLN A 685 7.33 -2.98 21.96
CA GLN A 685 8.65 -3.22 21.36
C GLN A 685 9.06 -4.70 21.35
N PRO A 686 9.02 -5.45 22.47
CA PRO A 686 9.46 -6.85 22.45
C PRO A 686 8.56 -7.75 21.58
N HIS A 687 7.24 -7.51 21.57
CA HIS A 687 6.32 -8.31 20.77
C HIS A 687 6.46 -8.03 19.27
N VAL A 688 6.64 -6.76 18.89
CA VAL A 688 6.84 -6.40 17.48
C VAL A 688 8.22 -6.84 16.98
N GLN A 689 9.25 -6.77 17.80
CA GLN A 689 10.54 -7.33 17.45
C GLN A 689 10.43 -8.84 17.21
N ALA A 690 9.79 -9.58 18.10
CA ALA A 690 9.57 -11.02 17.93
C ALA A 690 8.73 -11.33 16.67
N LEU A 691 7.70 -10.51 16.35
CA LEU A 691 6.92 -10.64 15.13
C LEU A 691 7.79 -10.49 13.88
N ILE A 692 8.64 -9.45 13.82
CA ILE A 692 9.56 -9.24 12.70
C ILE A 692 10.52 -10.45 12.58
N GLU A 693 11.15 -10.85 13.67
CA GLU A 693 12.13 -11.96 13.68
C GLU A 693 11.51 -13.30 13.30
N SER A 694 10.19 -13.48 13.52
CA SER A 694 9.46 -14.70 13.15
C SER A 694 9.25 -14.86 11.64
N THR A 695 9.44 -13.81 10.85
CA THR A 695 9.20 -13.79 9.39
C THR A 695 10.05 -14.84 8.66
N GLN A 696 9.41 -15.64 7.81
CA GLN A 696 10.06 -16.69 7.02
C GLN A 696 10.07 -16.45 5.52
N GLN A 697 9.08 -15.68 4.99
CA GLN A 697 8.89 -15.48 3.55
C GLN A 697 8.78 -14.01 3.19
N ARG A 698 7.83 -13.30 3.78
CA ARG A 698 7.53 -11.91 3.41
C ARG A 698 7.10 -11.05 4.59
N PHE A 699 7.55 -9.82 4.56
CA PHE A 699 7.24 -8.78 5.54
C PHE A 699 6.76 -7.53 4.82
N TYR A 700 5.51 -7.17 5.01
CA TYR A 700 4.90 -5.99 4.41
C TYR A 700 4.48 -5.03 5.51
N MET A 701 4.90 -3.78 5.39
CA MET A 701 4.60 -2.74 6.36
C MET A 701 4.14 -1.47 5.66
N GLN A 702 3.01 -0.93 6.11
CA GLN A 702 2.53 0.38 5.70
C GLN A 702 2.46 1.28 6.93
N THR A 703 3.23 2.36 6.93
CA THR A 703 3.31 3.28 8.06
C THR A 703 3.45 4.72 7.58
N GLN A 704 3.06 5.67 8.42
CA GLN A 704 3.16 7.07 8.08
C GLN A 704 4.60 7.49 7.80
N TYR A 705 5.55 7.04 8.62
CA TYR A 705 7.00 7.24 8.44
C TYR A 705 7.79 6.24 9.28
N ILE A 706 9.08 6.13 8.97
CA ILE A 706 10.08 5.40 9.74
C ILE A 706 11.23 6.36 10.04
N HIS A 707 11.46 6.66 11.32
CA HIS A 707 12.48 7.62 11.73
C HIS A 707 13.55 6.96 12.58
N PRO A 708 14.70 6.54 12.01
CA PRO A 708 15.85 6.05 12.77
C PRO A 708 16.35 7.12 13.74
N SER A 709 16.55 6.75 14.99
CA SER A 709 16.96 7.70 16.03
C SER A 709 18.47 7.87 16.11
N GLY A 710 19.22 6.78 16.17
CA GLY A 710 20.66 6.75 16.37
C GLY A 710 21.12 7.18 17.77
N ARG A 711 20.20 7.33 18.75
CA ARG A 711 20.50 7.73 20.12
C ARG A 711 20.59 6.51 21.04
N PRO A 712 21.50 6.50 22.02
CA PRO A 712 21.59 5.39 22.97
C PRO A 712 20.27 5.09 23.70
N ASP A 713 19.53 6.12 24.11
CA ASP A 713 18.24 5.99 24.84
C ASP A 713 17.10 5.42 23.96
N ASP A 714 17.31 5.40 22.66
CA ASP A 714 16.34 4.94 21.66
C ASP A 714 16.76 3.60 21.02
N ALA A 715 17.77 2.93 21.57
CA ALA A 715 18.35 1.71 21.01
C ALA A 715 17.32 0.58 20.79
N GLN A 716 16.29 0.51 21.62
CA GLN A 716 15.20 -0.46 21.43
C GLN A 716 14.35 -0.18 20.20
N HIS A 717 14.14 1.09 19.85
CA HIS A 717 13.48 1.45 18.59
C HIS A 717 14.39 1.11 17.38
N ASP A 718 15.64 1.48 17.44
CA ASP A 718 16.60 1.19 16.36
C ASP A 718 16.81 -0.33 16.18
N ALA A 719 16.62 -1.14 17.23
CA ALA A 719 16.61 -2.60 17.13
C ALA A 719 15.46 -3.15 16.24
N LEU A 720 14.29 -2.49 16.21
CA LEU A 720 13.21 -2.88 15.28
C LEU A 720 13.65 -2.67 13.82
N ILE A 721 14.32 -1.56 13.53
CA ILE A 721 14.86 -1.27 12.19
C ILE A 721 15.94 -2.29 11.81
N ALA A 722 16.81 -2.64 12.76
CA ALA A 722 17.84 -3.67 12.57
C ALA A 722 17.23 -5.07 12.34
N ALA A 723 16.12 -5.38 12.98
CA ALA A 723 15.38 -6.63 12.72
C ALA A 723 14.83 -6.66 11.28
N VAL A 724 14.25 -5.55 10.78
CA VAL A 724 13.83 -5.46 9.37
C VAL A 724 15.01 -5.62 8.40
N LYS A 725 16.16 -4.98 8.70
CA LYS A 725 17.40 -5.18 7.93
C LYS A 725 17.79 -6.66 7.87
N THR A 726 17.67 -7.38 8.98
CA THR A 726 17.99 -8.82 9.03
C THR A 726 17.12 -9.63 8.07
N LEU A 727 15.84 -9.29 7.89
CA LEU A 727 14.98 -9.92 6.88
C LEU A 727 15.49 -9.67 5.46
N ILE A 728 15.92 -8.44 5.18
CA ILE A 728 16.49 -8.05 3.88
C ILE A 728 17.79 -8.84 3.61
N ASP A 729 18.66 -8.97 4.60
CA ASP A 729 19.90 -9.75 4.50
C ASP A 729 19.62 -11.23 4.22
N ARG A 730 18.51 -11.76 4.78
CA ARG A 730 18.00 -13.12 4.52
C ARG A 730 17.36 -13.26 3.14
N LYS A 731 17.26 -12.18 2.35
CA LYS A 731 16.63 -12.13 1.02
C LYS A 731 15.12 -12.45 1.02
N LEU A 732 14.44 -12.15 2.10
CA LEU A 732 12.98 -12.25 2.15
C LEU A 732 12.31 -11.11 1.36
N ASP A 733 11.05 -11.28 0.98
CA ASP A 733 10.27 -10.23 0.33
C ASP A 733 9.86 -9.17 1.36
N VAL A 734 10.64 -8.10 1.44
CA VAL A 734 10.39 -6.97 2.34
C VAL A 734 9.89 -5.78 1.53
N ARG A 735 8.70 -5.25 1.89
CA ARG A 735 8.10 -4.07 1.24
C ARG A 735 7.62 -3.08 2.29
N LEU A 736 8.03 -1.83 2.15
CA LEU A 736 7.72 -0.76 3.08
C LEU A 736 7.04 0.39 2.33
N ILE A 737 5.79 0.70 2.67
CA ILE A 737 5.09 1.91 2.20
C ILE A 737 5.15 2.94 3.31
N THR A 738 5.58 4.15 2.98
CA THR A 738 5.56 5.31 3.86
C THR A 738 4.76 6.45 3.24
N SER A 739 4.39 7.45 4.04
CA SER A 739 3.68 8.62 3.54
C SER A 739 4.63 9.66 2.94
N GLN A 740 4.06 10.76 2.45
CA GLN A 740 4.78 11.95 2.02
C GLN A 740 5.58 12.63 3.15
N PHE A 741 5.37 12.21 4.40
CA PHE A 741 6.12 12.71 5.56
C PHE A 741 7.47 12.00 5.77
N GLN A 742 7.69 10.88 5.10
CA GLN A 742 9.00 10.25 5.00
C GLN A 742 9.91 11.13 4.14
N ASN A 743 10.63 12.06 4.75
CA ASN A 743 11.53 12.94 4.01
C ASN A 743 12.79 12.20 3.53
N ASP A 744 13.47 12.79 2.55
CA ASP A 744 14.65 12.18 1.95
C ASP A 744 15.80 11.99 2.95
N ALA A 745 15.96 12.88 3.91
CA ALA A 745 16.97 12.74 4.95
C ALA A 745 16.72 11.51 5.84
N TRP A 746 15.47 11.17 6.14
CA TRP A 746 15.14 9.95 6.89
C TRP A 746 15.30 8.70 6.03
N VAL A 747 15.00 8.77 4.75
CA VAL A 747 15.31 7.66 3.82
C VAL A 747 16.81 7.40 3.78
N GLU A 748 17.63 8.44 3.71
CA GLU A 748 19.10 8.32 3.75
C GLU A 748 19.60 7.68 5.05
N LYS A 749 18.99 8.02 6.20
CA LYS A 749 19.28 7.37 7.49
C LYS A 749 18.91 5.88 7.47
N LEU A 750 17.77 5.51 6.87
CA LEU A 750 17.38 4.11 6.70
C LEU A 750 18.37 3.36 5.81
N VAL A 751 18.79 3.96 4.69
CA VAL A 751 19.80 3.37 3.80
C VAL A 751 21.13 3.21 4.52
N ALA A 752 21.54 4.19 5.31
CA ALA A 752 22.75 4.09 6.14
C ALA A 752 22.63 2.99 7.22
N ALA A 753 21.42 2.75 7.74
CA ALA A 753 21.11 1.64 8.65
C ALA A 753 21.00 0.27 7.96
N GLY A 754 21.15 0.23 6.62
CA GLY A 754 21.13 -1.01 5.83
C GLY A 754 19.77 -1.41 5.27
N VAL A 755 18.77 -0.52 5.31
CA VAL A 755 17.48 -0.70 4.63
C VAL A 755 17.53 0.00 3.27
N PRO A 756 17.66 -0.73 2.15
CA PRO A 756 17.85 -0.12 0.84
C PRO A 756 16.59 0.59 0.35
N SER A 757 16.76 1.66 -0.42
CA SER A 757 15.63 2.42 -0.99
C SER A 757 14.74 1.58 -1.93
N SER A 758 15.25 0.48 -2.48
CA SER A 758 14.49 -0.43 -3.35
C SER A 758 13.31 -1.13 -2.66
N VAL A 759 13.34 -1.28 -1.33
CA VAL A 759 12.22 -1.85 -0.56
C VAL A 759 11.23 -0.78 -0.07
N LEU A 760 11.49 0.50 -0.37
CA LEU A 760 10.73 1.65 0.10
C LEU A 760 9.92 2.26 -1.05
N ARG A 761 8.65 2.58 -0.76
CA ARG A 761 7.80 3.41 -1.63
C ARG A 761 7.10 4.49 -0.80
N ARG A 762 6.80 5.62 -1.45
CA ARG A 762 5.98 6.68 -0.86
C ARG A 762 4.59 6.67 -1.49
N GLN A 763 3.57 6.80 -0.64
CA GLN A 763 2.17 6.98 -1.03
C GLN A 763 1.61 8.21 -0.34
N ALA A 764 0.88 9.06 -1.06
CA ALA A 764 0.18 10.17 -0.45
C ALA A 764 -0.89 9.68 0.54
N ASN A 765 -1.08 10.42 1.63
CA ASN A 765 -2.15 10.20 2.59
C ASN A 765 -2.15 8.78 3.20
N VAL A 766 -0.99 8.30 3.61
CA VAL A 766 -0.86 7.12 4.46
C VAL A 766 -0.74 7.56 5.91
N HIS A 767 -1.71 7.18 6.71
CA HIS A 767 -1.70 7.35 8.16
C HIS A 767 -1.67 6.01 8.91
N ASN A 768 -1.78 4.91 8.19
CA ASN A 768 -1.71 3.55 8.71
C ASN A 768 -0.40 3.23 9.45
N LYS A 769 -0.40 2.23 10.33
CA LYS A 769 0.75 1.67 11.03
C LYS A 769 0.61 0.14 11.11
N GLY A 770 0.34 -0.49 9.97
CA GLY A 770 0.05 -1.91 9.87
C GLY A 770 1.22 -2.74 9.35
N ILE A 771 1.28 -3.99 9.79
CA ILE A 771 2.27 -4.98 9.36
C ILE A 771 1.55 -6.28 8.98
N VAL A 772 1.97 -6.91 7.87
CA VAL A 772 1.57 -8.27 7.50
C VAL A 772 2.82 -9.15 7.41
N VAL A 773 2.78 -10.31 8.07
CA VAL A 773 3.86 -11.29 8.09
C VAL A 773 3.38 -12.59 7.49
N ASP A 774 4.09 -13.09 6.47
CA ASP A 774 3.92 -14.38 5.82
C ASP A 774 2.49 -14.71 5.33
N GLY A 775 1.60 -13.68 5.27
CA GLY A 775 0.17 -13.85 4.97
C GLY A 775 -0.63 -14.60 6.04
N ASN A 776 -0.06 -14.78 7.23
CA ASN A 776 -0.66 -15.54 8.33
C ASN A 776 -0.92 -14.68 9.57
N VAL A 777 -0.20 -13.59 9.72
CA VAL A 777 -0.28 -12.69 10.87
C VAL A 777 -0.42 -11.27 10.39
N VAL A 778 -1.31 -10.51 11.01
CA VAL A 778 -1.43 -9.07 10.77
C VAL A 778 -1.36 -8.30 12.08
N MET A 779 -0.68 -7.17 12.04
CA MET A 779 -0.72 -6.16 13.11
C MET A 779 -1.52 -4.96 12.64
N VAL A 780 -2.53 -4.57 13.40
CA VAL A 780 -3.26 -3.31 13.28
C VAL A 780 -2.92 -2.46 14.48
N SER A 781 -2.40 -1.25 14.26
CA SER A 781 -1.89 -0.47 15.37
C SER A 781 -1.93 1.04 15.13
N SER A 782 -1.75 1.82 16.19
CA SER A 782 -1.63 3.28 16.14
C SER A 782 -0.19 3.79 16.29
N GLN A 783 0.78 2.92 16.59
CA GLN A 783 2.16 3.29 16.86
C GLN A 783 2.90 3.77 15.61
N ASN A 784 3.27 5.04 15.58
CA ASN A 784 4.21 5.56 14.58
C ASN A 784 5.61 4.96 14.78
N TRP A 785 6.34 4.76 13.69
CA TRP A 785 7.68 4.18 13.73
C TRP A 785 8.76 5.24 13.98
N SER A 786 8.69 5.85 15.16
CA SER A 786 9.70 6.68 15.80
C SER A 786 9.97 6.15 17.21
N ALA A 787 11.04 6.59 17.82
CA ALA A 787 11.34 6.23 19.21
C ALA A 787 10.21 6.65 20.18
N ASP A 788 9.55 7.76 19.90
CA ASP A 788 8.42 8.22 20.70
C ASP A 788 7.20 7.29 20.52
N GLY A 789 6.83 6.97 19.28
CA GLY A 789 5.67 6.11 19.00
C GLY A 789 5.84 4.67 19.46
N THR A 790 7.07 4.12 19.35
CA THR A 790 7.33 2.72 19.69
C THR A 790 7.71 2.48 21.15
N LEU A 791 8.12 3.53 21.90
CA LEU A 791 8.64 3.38 23.28
C LEU A 791 7.95 4.24 24.33
N ARG A 792 7.28 5.35 23.97
CA ARG A 792 6.90 6.39 24.92
C ARG A 792 5.48 6.90 24.86
N ASN A 793 4.89 7.02 23.67
CA ASN A 793 3.49 7.44 23.56
C ASN A 793 2.55 6.43 24.20
N ARG A 794 1.35 6.86 24.55
CA ARG A 794 0.25 5.93 24.73
C ARG A 794 -0.36 5.62 23.38
N ASP A 795 -0.09 4.42 22.88
CA ASP A 795 -0.60 3.87 21.65
C ASP A 795 -1.11 2.44 21.85
N ALA A 796 -1.98 1.94 20.98
CA ALA A 796 -2.51 0.61 21.06
C ALA A 796 -2.41 -0.15 19.72
N GLY A 797 -2.36 -1.47 19.80
CA GLY A 797 -2.36 -2.34 18.63
C GLY A 797 -2.79 -3.77 18.97
N LEU A 798 -2.96 -4.57 17.93
CA LEU A 798 -3.23 -6.00 18.01
C LEU A 798 -2.34 -6.74 17.02
N ILE A 799 -1.71 -7.82 17.45
CA ILE A 799 -1.17 -8.84 16.55
C ILE A 799 -2.20 -9.96 16.46
N ILE A 800 -2.76 -10.18 15.29
CA ILE A 800 -3.83 -11.14 15.03
C ILE A 800 -3.27 -12.30 14.22
N HIS A 801 -3.22 -13.48 14.81
CA HIS A 801 -2.76 -14.70 14.16
C HIS A 801 -3.91 -15.35 13.38
N SER A 802 -4.18 -14.84 12.19
CA SER A 802 -5.25 -15.30 11.29
C SER A 802 -4.86 -15.06 9.84
N ALA A 803 -4.79 -16.13 9.07
CA ALA A 803 -4.50 -16.05 7.62
C ALA A 803 -5.59 -15.24 6.87
N ASP A 804 -6.84 -15.38 7.28
CA ASP A 804 -7.95 -14.64 6.67
C ASP A 804 -7.91 -13.15 6.97
N ALA A 805 -7.53 -12.78 8.20
CA ALA A 805 -7.35 -11.37 8.56
C ALA A 805 -6.10 -10.78 7.88
N ALA A 806 -5.00 -11.53 7.84
CA ALA A 806 -3.80 -11.15 7.14
C ALA A 806 -4.04 -10.95 5.64
N ALA A 807 -4.75 -11.87 4.99
CA ALA A 807 -5.09 -11.79 3.56
C ALA A 807 -5.92 -10.55 3.23
N TYR A 808 -6.86 -10.14 4.10
CA TYR A 808 -7.65 -8.92 3.90
C TYR A 808 -6.76 -7.68 3.83
N PHE A 809 -5.87 -7.48 4.79
CA PHE A 809 -5.00 -6.31 4.83
C PHE A 809 -3.82 -6.40 3.85
N GLU A 810 -3.34 -7.61 3.57
CA GLU A 810 -2.32 -7.83 2.53
C GLU A 810 -2.82 -7.41 1.15
N GLN A 811 -4.08 -7.72 0.82
CA GLN A 811 -4.71 -7.29 -0.43
C GLN A 811 -4.71 -5.76 -0.56
N ILE A 812 -5.06 -5.04 0.50
CA ILE A 812 -5.04 -3.56 0.53
C ILE A 812 -3.62 -3.05 0.36
N PHE A 813 -2.66 -3.60 1.12
CA PHE A 813 -1.25 -3.24 1.01
C PHE A 813 -0.70 -3.43 -0.40
N LEU A 814 -0.98 -4.58 -1.03
CA LEU A 814 -0.49 -4.90 -2.37
C LEU A 814 -1.12 -4.00 -3.44
N HIS A 815 -2.40 -3.64 -3.28
CA HIS A 815 -3.01 -2.62 -4.13
C HIS A 815 -2.28 -1.28 -4.00
N ASP A 816 -2.11 -0.81 -2.77
CA ASP A 816 -1.42 0.45 -2.49
C ASP A 816 0.03 0.43 -3.00
N TRP A 817 0.75 -0.67 -2.80
CA TRP A 817 2.12 -0.86 -3.29
C TRP A 817 2.21 -0.76 -4.82
N ASN A 818 1.28 -1.40 -5.53
CA ASN A 818 1.36 -1.51 -6.99
C ASN A 818 0.84 -0.27 -7.70
N TYR A 819 -0.17 0.43 -7.14
CA TYR A 819 -0.91 1.46 -7.87
C TYR A 819 -0.82 2.85 -7.25
N LEU A 820 -0.64 2.98 -5.95
CA LEU A 820 -0.68 4.28 -5.26
C LEU A 820 0.69 4.73 -4.78
N ALA A 821 1.62 3.81 -4.54
CA ALA A 821 2.93 4.10 -3.99
C ALA A 821 4.00 4.17 -5.09
N SER A 822 4.82 5.21 -5.08
CA SER A 822 5.94 5.43 -6.00
C SER A 822 7.27 5.07 -5.35
N PRO A 823 8.27 4.55 -6.11
CA PRO A 823 9.60 4.33 -5.60
C PRO A 823 10.21 5.60 -5.01
N VAL A 824 11.00 5.46 -3.96
CA VAL A 824 11.73 6.58 -3.35
C VAL A 824 12.94 6.93 -4.21
N GLY A 825 13.15 8.23 -4.48
CA GLY A 825 14.26 8.70 -5.30
C GLY A 825 14.05 8.59 -6.81
N SER A 826 12.78 8.41 -7.27
CA SER A 826 12.41 8.44 -8.69
C SER A 826 12.01 9.83 -9.14
#